data_bff4b8b897c1776609a37e4af7944c1c
#
_entry.id   bff4b8b897c1776609a37e4af7944c1c
#
_cell.length_a   1.000
_cell.length_b   1.000
_cell.length_c   1.000
_cell.angle_alpha   90.00
_cell.angle_beta   90.00
_cell.angle_gamma   90.00
#
_symmetry.space_group_name_H-M   'P 1'
#
loop_
_entity.id
_entity.type
_entity.pdbx_description
1 polymer ?
#
loop_
_entity_poly.entity_id
_entity_poly.type
_entity_poly.pdbx_seq_one_letter_code
_entity_poly.pdbx_strand_id
1 'polypeptide(L)'
;QKTAYEIRPRDWSSDVCSSDLGMSIGIQDLIIPAAKAQLSEAAREEVIKVETQYLEGAITNGERYNKIIAVWSEVTEKIADAMFGEMEKRDKDGKFNPVYIMADSGARGSKQQIRQLAGMRGLMAKPSGEIIEQPIKANFREGLSVLEYFISTHGARKGLADTALKTADSGYMTRKLVDVAQDVIIRMNDCGTTNGIWVSEIREGEEVVVKLAERLIGRHAAEDIVDPTSPKTKIVKANDEIDEIKAKAVEAANVERVKIRSVLTCEAKVGCCMLCYGRHLGTGLTVKLGEAVGIIAAQSIGEPGTQLTMRTFHLGGTAQGTFKQPQIKSKVDATVRFNELRIVELEDGNCIVLNKNGSLTLLSDDGRELETHNIVIGSVISARNGGKVKKGETFVQWDPYNVPVLSEKAGNIVFNDIIEGVTMKQELEESTGQEAMVIIEHKEDLHPQIIIEDKHGEPLAQYPIPAGAHIVVNEGDHIVAGSLLAKTPRKSSKTKDITGGLPRVAELFEARRPKDAAEIAKIDGIVDFGASVRGKRCILVKDAATGLEEEHLIAIGKHVIVFKGDFVKKGQQLTEGPVVPHEILDVCGTQELQEHLVNEIQEVYRVQGVTINDKHIEIIIRQMLRKVRITEPGDTTFLWGEQIDKIAFDEENARVEKMGRKPAEGAPVLLGITKASL
;
A
#
# COMPACT_ATOMS: atom_id res chain seq x y z
N GLN A 1 2.27 -21.75 -36.74
CA GLN A 1 3.41 -20.88 -36.32
C GLN A 1 2.81 -19.65 -35.68
N LYS A 2 2.93 -19.51 -34.35
CA LYS A 2 2.56 -18.28 -33.64
C LYS A 2 3.58 -17.21 -33.99
N THR A 3 3.12 -16.03 -34.35
CA THR A 3 4.00 -14.88 -34.55
C THR A 3 4.60 -14.42 -33.22
N ALA A 4 5.75 -13.72 -33.24
CA ALA A 4 6.43 -13.25 -32.03
C ALA A 4 5.56 -12.40 -31.10
N TYR A 5 4.46 -11.81 -31.62
CA TYR A 5 3.47 -11.06 -30.86
C TYR A 5 2.43 -11.94 -30.12
N GLU A 6 2.28 -13.21 -30.52
CA GLU A 6 1.35 -14.17 -29.90
C GLU A 6 2.00 -14.94 -28.75
N ILE A 7 3.33 -14.88 -28.64
CA ILE A 7 4.08 -15.52 -27.57
C ILE A 7 4.15 -14.55 -26.40
N ARG A 8 3.36 -14.81 -25.36
CA ARG A 8 3.47 -14.05 -24.11
C ARG A 8 4.86 -14.21 -23.52
N PRO A 9 5.40 -13.24 -22.78
CA PRO A 9 6.67 -13.39 -22.04
C PRO A 9 6.74 -14.65 -21.16
N ARG A 10 5.59 -15.18 -20.72
CA ARG A 10 5.49 -16.42 -19.93
C ARG A 10 5.58 -17.70 -20.76
N ASP A 11 5.29 -17.63 -22.05
CA ASP A 11 5.40 -18.78 -22.96
C ASP A 11 6.84 -19.00 -23.45
N TRP A 12 7.72 -18.05 -23.13
CA TRP A 12 9.16 -18.20 -23.35
C TRP A 12 9.73 -19.10 -22.27
N SER A 13 9.58 -20.40 -22.47
CA SER A 13 10.23 -21.38 -21.64
C SER A 13 11.76 -21.37 -21.89
N SER A 14 12.50 -21.85 -20.90
CA SER A 14 13.95 -22.05 -21.08
C SER A 14 14.28 -22.88 -22.32
N ASP A 15 13.36 -23.74 -22.75
CA ASP A 15 13.53 -24.59 -23.93
C ASP A 15 13.47 -23.78 -25.22
N VAL A 16 12.59 -22.77 -25.33
CA VAL A 16 12.57 -21.86 -26.48
C VAL A 16 13.85 -21.02 -26.53
N CYS A 17 14.30 -20.49 -25.40
CA CYS A 17 15.51 -19.68 -25.36
C CYS A 17 16.79 -20.51 -25.61
N SER A 18 16.88 -21.71 -25.06
CA SER A 18 18.11 -22.52 -25.15
C SER A 18 18.17 -23.41 -26.37
N SER A 19 17.06 -23.99 -26.83
CA SER A 19 17.04 -24.90 -27.97
C SER A 19 16.69 -24.20 -29.27
N ASP A 20 15.69 -23.35 -29.32
CA ASP A 20 15.21 -22.73 -30.54
C ASP A 20 16.05 -21.52 -30.97
N LEU A 21 16.52 -20.72 -30.03
CA LEU A 21 17.40 -19.57 -30.28
C LEU A 21 18.89 -19.92 -30.20
N GLY A 22 19.24 -21.12 -29.71
CA GLY A 22 20.62 -21.53 -29.55
C GLY A 22 21.41 -20.73 -28.51
N MET A 23 20.75 -20.12 -27.53
CA MET A 23 21.40 -19.36 -26.47
C MET A 23 21.94 -20.27 -25.38
N SER A 24 23.24 -20.16 -25.12
CA SER A 24 23.93 -20.87 -24.04
C SER A 24 24.36 -19.91 -22.96
N ILE A 25 24.31 -20.35 -21.69
CA ILE A 25 24.74 -19.59 -20.53
C ILE A 25 26.00 -20.24 -19.96
N GLY A 26 27.04 -19.45 -19.79
CA GLY A 26 28.26 -19.83 -19.08
C GLY A 26 28.41 -19.09 -17.73
N ILE A 27 29.28 -19.63 -16.86
CA ILE A 27 29.59 -18.95 -15.58
C ILE A 27 30.22 -17.58 -15.84
N GLN A 28 30.88 -17.39 -16.98
CA GLN A 28 31.52 -16.13 -17.36
C GLN A 28 30.51 -15.01 -17.62
N ASP A 29 29.27 -15.36 -18.05
CA ASP A 29 28.21 -14.41 -18.33
C ASP A 29 27.65 -13.75 -17.05
N LEU A 30 27.91 -14.36 -15.89
CA LEU A 30 27.56 -13.80 -14.58
C LEU A 30 28.63 -12.80 -14.13
N ILE A 31 28.61 -11.59 -14.63
CA ILE A 31 29.63 -10.55 -14.37
C ILE A 31 29.52 -10.05 -12.93
N ILE A 32 30.64 -10.08 -12.19
CA ILE A 32 30.72 -9.48 -10.86
C ILE A 32 31.15 -8.01 -11.03
N PRO A 33 30.38 -7.03 -10.56
CA PRO A 33 30.72 -5.62 -10.76
C PRO A 33 31.99 -5.22 -10.01
N ALA A 34 32.87 -4.51 -10.68
CA ALA A 34 34.13 -4.02 -10.08
C ALA A 34 33.88 -3.08 -8.89
N ALA A 35 32.77 -2.33 -8.93
CA ALA A 35 32.37 -1.41 -7.86
C ALA A 35 31.93 -2.11 -6.56
N LYS A 36 31.69 -3.44 -6.55
CA LYS A 36 31.19 -4.19 -5.39
C LYS A 36 32.07 -4.01 -4.15
N ALA A 37 33.38 -4.10 -4.30
CA ALA A 37 34.33 -3.99 -3.19
C ALA A 37 34.27 -2.59 -2.55
N GLN A 38 34.29 -1.54 -3.37
CA GLN A 38 34.22 -0.14 -2.91
C GLN A 38 32.91 0.18 -2.21
N LEU A 39 31.77 -0.23 -2.81
CA LEU A 39 30.45 0.00 -2.21
C LEU A 39 30.29 -0.76 -0.89
N SER A 40 30.80 -1.99 -0.80
CA SER A 40 30.73 -2.77 0.43
C SER A 40 31.60 -2.20 1.55
N GLU A 41 32.77 -1.61 1.24
CA GLU A 41 33.62 -1.00 2.26
C GLU A 41 33.05 0.35 2.72
N ALA A 42 32.54 1.17 1.81
CA ALA A 42 31.84 2.40 2.16
C ALA A 42 30.65 2.14 3.10
N ALA A 43 29.86 1.08 2.82
CA ALA A 43 28.77 0.66 3.70
C ALA A 43 29.27 0.26 5.10
N ARG A 44 30.42 -0.43 5.17
CA ARG A 44 31.01 -0.83 6.44
C ARG A 44 31.42 0.38 7.29
N GLU A 45 32.04 1.38 6.66
CA GLU A 45 32.41 2.63 7.34
C GLU A 45 31.15 3.36 7.87
N GLU A 46 30.06 3.36 7.10
CA GLU A 46 28.80 3.97 7.52
C GLU A 46 28.16 3.22 8.70
N VAL A 47 28.18 1.88 8.67
CA VAL A 47 27.72 1.05 9.80
C VAL A 47 28.55 1.34 11.06
N ILE A 48 29.88 1.48 10.97
CA ILE A 48 30.74 1.82 12.11
C ILE A 48 30.35 3.20 12.69
N LYS A 49 30.01 4.19 11.85
CA LYS A 49 29.51 5.49 12.33
C LYS A 49 28.19 5.36 13.08
N VAL A 50 27.26 4.54 12.57
CA VAL A 50 25.99 4.26 13.24
C VAL A 50 26.20 3.56 14.59
N GLU A 51 27.13 2.59 14.66
CA GLU A 51 27.50 1.94 15.91
C GLU A 51 28.15 2.91 16.91
N THR A 52 28.98 3.83 16.44
CA THR A 52 29.58 4.89 17.29
C THR A 52 28.50 5.81 17.85
N GLN A 53 27.54 6.26 17.03
CA GLN A 53 26.41 7.07 17.49
C GLN A 53 25.56 6.34 18.55
N TYR A 54 25.42 5.02 18.42
CA TYR A 54 24.73 4.20 19.41
C TYR A 54 25.51 4.12 20.73
N LEU A 55 26.84 3.90 20.68
CA LEU A 55 27.70 3.87 21.87
C LEU A 55 27.78 5.23 22.57
N GLU A 56 27.67 6.33 21.84
CA GLU A 56 27.59 7.69 22.38
C GLU A 56 26.17 8.01 22.94
N GLY A 57 25.20 7.12 22.74
CA GLY A 57 23.84 7.29 23.23
C GLY A 57 22.98 8.25 22.42
N ALA A 58 23.43 8.68 21.24
CA ALA A 58 22.68 9.57 20.36
C ALA A 58 21.47 8.89 19.71
N ILE A 59 21.48 7.56 19.58
CA ILE A 59 20.41 6.76 18.97
C ILE A 59 20.07 5.54 19.82
N THR A 60 18.81 5.09 19.76
CA THR A 60 18.36 3.88 20.45
C THR A 60 18.80 2.60 19.71
N ASN A 61 18.78 1.43 20.39
CA ASN A 61 19.10 0.14 19.77
C ASN A 61 18.16 -0.18 18.58
N GLY A 62 16.88 0.17 18.67
CA GLY A 62 15.93 0.02 17.57
C GLY A 62 16.28 0.87 16.35
N GLU A 63 16.71 2.12 16.58
CA GLU A 63 17.18 3.02 15.52
C GLU A 63 18.47 2.51 14.88
N ARG A 64 19.44 2.06 15.69
CA ARG A 64 20.67 1.43 15.23
C ARG A 64 20.37 0.26 14.30
N TYR A 65 19.54 -0.68 14.75
CA TYR A 65 19.13 -1.84 13.98
C TYR A 65 18.49 -1.45 12.63
N ASN A 66 17.55 -0.51 12.64
CA ASN A 66 16.89 -0.06 11.43
C ASN A 66 17.84 0.64 10.46
N LYS A 67 18.74 1.49 10.97
CA LYS A 67 19.75 2.19 10.14
C LYS A 67 20.72 1.20 9.48
N ILE A 68 21.21 0.19 10.23
CA ILE A 68 22.11 -0.84 9.68
C ILE A 68 21.42 -1.62 8.54
N ILE A 69 20.16 -2.02 8.74
CA ILE A 69 19.39 -2.71 7.71
C ILE A 69 19.19 -1.82 6.48
N ALA A 70 18.88 -0.54 6.66
CA ALA A 70 18.71 0.41 5.56
C ALA A 70 20.00 0.58 4.74
N VAL A 71 21.13 0.78 5.39
CA VAL A 71 22.46 0.90 4.73
C VAL A 71 22.74 -0.33 3.88
N TRP A 72 22.62 -1.54 4.45
CA TRP A 72 22.88 -2.76 3.69
C TRP A 72 21.87 -3.04 2.57
N SER A 73 20.61 -2.66 2.76
CA SER A 73 19.59 -2.78 1.70
C SER A 73 19.91 -1.86 0.52
N GLU A 74 20.24 -0.59 0.80
CA GLU A 74 20.60 0.39 -0.23
C GLU A 74 21.84 -0.03 -1.02
N VAL A 75 22.88 -0.48 -0.32
CA VAL A 75 24.11 -0.96 -0.96
C VAL A 75 23.86 -2.21 -1.79
N THR A 76 22.99 -3.10 -1.33
CA THR A 76 22.61 -4.31 -2.08
C THR A 76 21.93 -3.94 -3.40
N GLU A 77 21.05 -2.92 -3.42
CA GLU A 77 20.44 -2.42 -4.64
C GLU A 77 21.43 -1.70 -5.55
N LYS A 78 22.31 -0.85 -5.01
CA LYS A 78 23.38 -0.18 -5.79
C LYS A 78 24.30 -1.19 -6.48
N ILE A 79 24.66 -2.29 -5.79
CA ILE A 79 25.44 -3.38 -6.39
C ILE A 79 24.66 -4.08 -7.48
N ALA A 80 23.34 -4.29 -7.30
CA ALA A 80 22.49 -4.89 -8.33
C ALA A 80 22.42 -4.00 -9.58
N ASP A 81 22.23 -2.70 -9.41
CA ASP A 81 22.15 -1.75 -10.52
C ASP A 81 23.48 -1.66 -11.28
N ALA A 82 24.61 -1.60 -10.54
CA ALA A 82 25.95 -1.63 -11.15
C ALA A 82 26.17 -2.93 -11.94
N MET A 83 25.75 -4.07 -11.39
CA MET A 83 25.86 -5.37 -12.07
C MET A 83 25.04 -5.40 -13.37
N PHE A 84 23.77 -4.94 -13.33
CA PHE A 84 22.93 -4.89 -14.53
C PHE A 84 23.48 -3.90 -15.56
N GLY A 85 23.98 -2.74 -15.14
CA GLY A 85 24.60 -1.77 -16.03
C GLY A 85 25.90 -2.28 -16.70
N GLU A 86 26.65 -3.19 -16.04
CA GLU A 86 27.78 -3.87 -16.67
C GLU A 86 27.35 -4.99 -17.63
N MET A 87 26.28 -5.75 -17.28
CA MET A 87 25.75 -6.83 -18.13
C MET A 87 25.02 -6.31 -19.38
N GLU A 88 24.48 -5.07 -19.34
CA GLU A 88 23.85 -4.39 -20.48
C GLU A 88 24.85 -4.02 -21.58
N LYS A 89 26.10 -3.78 -21.19
CA LYS A 89 27.14 -3.40 -22.14
C LYS A 89 27.41 -4.56 -23.11
N ARG A 90 27.52 -4.21 -24.39
CA ARG A 90 27.92 -5.19 -25.41
C ARG A 90 29.37 -5.63 -25.20
N ASP A 91 29.63 -6.93 -25.38
CA ASP A 91 30.96 -7.46 -25.34
C ASP A 91 31.82 -6.91 -26.50
N LYS A 92 33.14 -7.16 -26.46
CA LYS A 92 34.11 -6.75 -27.51
C LYS A 92 33.70 -7.20 -28.91
N ASP A 93 32.96 -8.29 -29.00
CA ASP A 93 32.42 -8.86 -30.24
C ASP A 93 31.06 -8.28 -30.63
N GLY A 94 30.54 -7.27 -29.90
CA GLY A 94 29.24 -6.65 -30.16
C GLY A 94 28.03 -7.47 -29.74
N LYS A 95 28.23 -8.59 -29.02
CA LYS A 95 27.17 -9.47 -28.52
C LYS A 95 26.64 -9.00 -27.18
N PHE A 96 25.34 -9.19 -26.94
CA PHE A 96 24.73 -8.97 -25.65
C PHE A 96 24.95 -10.18 -24.73
N ASN A 97 24.99 -9.92 -23.43
CA ASN A 97 25.04 -10.96 -22.42
C ASN A 97 23.73 -11.79 -22.44
N PRO A 98 23.79 -13.12 -22.62
CA PRO A 98 22.59 -13.97 -22.72
C PRO A 98 21.76 -13.97 -21.41
N VAL A 99 22.39 -13.86 -20.24
CA VAL A 99 21.70 -13.78 -18.96
C VAL A 99 20.91 -12.46 -18.85
N TYR A 100 21.50 -11.35 -19.32
CA TYR A 100 20.81 -10.07 -19.39
C TYR A 100 19.58 -10.11 -20.29
N ILE A 101 19.72 -10.67 -21.51
CA ILE A 101 18.60 -10.79 -22.45
C ILE A 101 17.44 -11.59 -21.84
N MET A 102 17.72 -12.70 -21.15
CA MET A 102 16.70 -13.53 -20.53
C MET A 102 15.98 -12.80 -19.38
N ALA A 103 16.71 -12.05 -18.58
CA ALA A 103 16.16 -11.32 -17.45
C ALA A 103 15.37 -10.08 -17.88
N ASP A 104 15.90 -9.32 -18.83
CA ASP A 104 15.28 -8.09 -19.33
C ASP A 104 14.00 -8.37 -20.12
N SER A 105 14.02 -9.41 -20.96
CA SER A 105 12.83 -9.88 -21.67
C SER A 105 11.76 -10.51 -20.76
N GLY A 106 12.07 -10.80 -19.50
CA GLY A 106 11.18 -11.49 -18.56
C GLY A 106 10.97 -12.99 -18.89
N ALA A 107 11.74 -13.56 -19.84
CA ALA A 107 11.61 -14.95 -20.23
C ALA A 107 11.98 -15.91 -19.07
N ARG A 108 13.09 -15.63 -18.40
CA ARG A 108 13.54 -16.43 -17.24
C ARG A 108 14.46 -15.64 -16.34
N GLY A 109 14.26 -15.80 -15.02
CA GLY A 109 15.05 -15.13 -14.02
C GLY A 109 14.52 -13.72 -13.68
N SER A 110 14.65 -13.34 -12.42
CA SER A 110 14.36 -11.99 -11.96
C SER A 110 15.66 -11.26 -11.62
N LYS A 111 15.64 -9.93 -11.62
CA LYS A 111 16.77 -9.10 -11.18
C LYS A 111 17.34 -9.56 -9.84
N GLN A 112 16.47 -9.91 -8.89
CA GLN A 112 16.86 -10.38 -7.57
C GLN A 112 17.55 -11.76 -7.58
N GLN A 113 17.12 -12.68 -8.45
CA GLN A 113 17.77 -13.99 -8.58
C GLN A 113 19.18 -13.85 -9.16
N ILE A 114 19.34 -13.02 -10.18
CA ILE A 114 20.65 -12.77 -10.79
C ILE A 114 21.57 -12.04 -9.83
N ARG A 115 21.05 -11.10 -9.03
CA ARG A 115 21.79 -10.43 -7.96
C ARG A 115 22.44 -11.42 -6.98
N GLN A 116 21.72 -12.48 -6.59
CA GLN A 116 22.27 -13.51 -5.71
C GLN A 116 23.37 -14.34 -6.39
N LEU A 117 23.31 -14.50 -7.73
CA LEU A 117 24.28 -15.27 -8.48
C LEU A 117 25.61 -14.52 -8.68
N ALA A 118 25.57 -13.23 -9.00
CA ALA A 118 26.75 -12.45 -9.39
C ALA A 118 26.98 -11.16 -8.60
N GLY A 119 25.97 -10.63 -7.90
CA GLY A 119 26.08 -9.44 -7.09
C GLY A 119 26.40 -9.72 -5.62
N MET A 120 25.43 -9.50 -4.75
CA MET A 120 25.48 -9.75 -3.31
C MET A 120 24.19 -10.44 -2.86
N ARG A 121 24.28 -11.46 -2.01
CA ARG A 121 23.08 -12.13 -1.50
C ARG A 121 22.27 -11.23 -0.57
N GLY A 122 22.91 -10.47 0.29
CA GLY A 122 22.29 -9.44 1.14
C GLY A 122 21.83 -9.95 2.49
N LEU A 123 20.84 -9.25 3.07
CA LEU A 123 20.30 -9.54 4.40
C LEU A 123 19.43 -10.78 4.41
N MET A 124 19.52 -11.57 5.48
CA MET A 124 18.76 -12.80 5.67
C MET A 124 17.81 -12.69 6.86
N ALA A 125 16.63 -13.32 6.76
CA ALA A 125 15.68 -13.38 7.84
C ALA A 125 15.82 -14.69 8.65
N LYS A 126 15.71 -14.57 9.99
CA LYS A 126 15.55 -15.72 10.89
C LYS A 126 14.19 -16.39 10.67
N PRO A 127 13.97 -17.63 11.13
CA PRO A 127 12.65 -18.26 11.11
C PRO A 127 11.56 -17.46 11.85
N SER A 128 11.96 -16.66 12.87
CA SER A 128 11.07 -15.73 13.60
C SER A 128 10.56 -14.54 12.76
N GLY A 129 11.17 -14.28 11.59
CA GLY A 129 10.89 -13.11 10.76
C GLY A 129 11.83 -11.92 11.01
N GLU A 130 12.63 -11.95 12.07
CA GLU A 130 13.63 -10.93 12.38
C GLU A 130 14.77 -10.97 11.36
N ILE A 131 15.24 -9.82 10.91
CA ILE A 131 16.34 -9.71 9.94
C ILE A 131 17.66 -9.79 10.69
N ILE A 132 18.62 -10.56 10.17
CA ILE A 132 19.98 -10.64 10.72
C ILE A 132 20.75 -9.41 10.25
N GLU A 133 21.30 -8.64 11.17
CA GLU A 133 22.02 -7.38 10.90
C GLU A 133 23.24 -7.59 9.99
N GLN A 134 23.88 -8.74 10.10
CA GLN A 134 25.05 -9.08 9.28
C GLN A 134 24.62 -9.63 7.93
N PRO A 135 24.90 -8.91 6.80
CA PRO A 135 24.54 -9.38 5.47
C PRO A 135 25.51 -10.45 4.96
N ILE A 136 25.04 -11.26 4.04
CA ILE A 136 25.88 -12.15 3.25
C ILE A 136 26.45 -11.34 2.07
N LYS A 137 27.75 -11.00 2.14
CA LYS A 137 28.44 -10.19 1.14
C LYS A 137 28.81 -10.99 -0.11
N ALA A 138 29.02 -12.29 0.05
CA ALA A 138 29.36 -13.19 -1.04
C ALA A 138 28.14 -13.45 -1.96
N ASN A 139 28.44 -13.83 -3.20
CA ASN A 139 27.46 -14.35 -4.16
C ASN A 139 27.73 -15.83 -4.42
N PHE A 140 26.84 -16.49 -5.15
CA PHE A 140 26.99 -17.92 -5.47
C PHE A 140 28.15 -18.22 -6.39
N ARG A 141 28.55 -17.26 -7.26
CA ARG A 141 29.71 -17.42 -8.15
C ARG A 141 31.03 -17.43 -7.39
N GLU A 142 31.17 -16.56 -6.39
CA GLU A 142 32.35 -16.48 -5.51
C GLU A 142 32.40 -17.65 -4.52
N GLY A 143 31.23 -18.18 -4.15
CA GLY A 143 31.06 -19.17 -3.10
C GLY A 143 30.85 -18.52 -1.73
N LEU A 144 30.04 -19.18 -0.90
CA LEU A 144 29.72 -18.73 0.45
C LEU A 144 30.71 -19.31 1.45
N SER A 145 31.06 -18.53 2.49
CA SER A 145 31.76 -19.05 3.65
C SER A 145 30.86 -20.02 4.45
N VAL A 146 31.45 -20.84 5.31
CA VAL A 146 30.69 -21.82 6.10
C VAL A 146 29.62 -21.14 6.97
N LEU A 147 29.97 -20.00 7.57
CA LEU A 147 29.03 -19.21 8.40
C LEU A 147 27.90 -18.62 7.57
N GLU A 148 28.20 -18.01 6.44
CA GLU A 148 27.21 -17.46 5.53
C GLU A 148 26.28 -18.55 4.97
N TYR A 149 26.81 -19.74 4.65
CA TYR A 149 26.01 -20.88 4.25
C TYR A 149 25.06 -21.31 5.38
N PHE A 150 25.56 -21.42 6.62
CA PHE A 150 24.73 -21.77 7.77
C PHE A 150 23.57 -20.77 7.99
N ILE A 151 23.87 -19.46 7.97
CA ILE A 151 22.86 -18.40 8.06
C ILE A 151 21.81 -18.57 6.95
N SER A 152 22.24 -18.89 5.74
CA SER A 152 21.32 -19.04 4.60
C SER A 152 20.40 -20.26 4.71
N THR A 153 20.80 -21.32 5.45
CA THR A 153 19.98 -22.53 5.61
C THR A 153 18.71 -22.30 6.41
N HIS A 154 18.67 -21.31 7.32
CA HIS A 154 17.47 -20.95 8.08
C HIS A 154 16.34 -20.49 7.15
N GLY A 155 16.65 -19.58 6.23
CA GLY A 155 15.68 -19.10 5.24
C GLY A 155 15.25 -20.19 4.26
N ALA A 156 16.18 -21.01 3.79
CA ALA A 156 15.90 -22.11 2.88
C ALA A 156 14.95 -23.14 3.52
N ARG A 157 15.20 -23.57 4.76
CA ARG A 157 14.35 -24.54 5.48
C ARG A 157 12.93 -24.01 5.68
N LYS A 158 12.80 -22.74 6.11
CA LYS A 158 11.48 -22.08 6.26
C LYS A 158 10.76 -22.02 4.92
N GLY A 159 11.46 -21.61 3.85
CA GLY A 159 10.88 -21.53 2.51
C GLY A 159 10.37 -22.88 1.99
N LEU A 160 11.11 -23.99 2.21
CA LEU A 160 10.67 -25.33 1.84
C LEU A 160 9.40 -25.76 2.59
N ALA A 161 9.36 -25.54 3.90
CA ALA A 161 8.20 -25.87 4.72
C ALA A 161 6.97 -25.03 4.34
N ASP A 162 7.16 -23.73 4.16
CA ASP A 162 6.10 -22.80 3.75
C ASP A 162 5.54 -23.14 2.37
N THR A 163 6.39 -23.54 1.42
CA THR A 163 5.94 -23.95 0.09
C THR A 163 5.04 -25.18 0.15
N ALA A 164 5.43 -26.19 0.90
CA ALA A 164 4.66 -27.42 1.03
C ALA A 164 3.26 -27.19 1.65
N LEU A 165 3.18 -26.37 2.71
CA LEU A 165 1.93 -26.08 3.40
C LEU A 165 1.02 -25.13 2.60
N LYS A 166 1.56 -24.04 2.09
CA LYS A 166 0.78 -23.01 1.40
C LYS A 166 0.26 -23.42 0.03
N THR A 167 0.84 -24.45 -0.62
CA THR A 167 0.33 -24.98 -1.89
C THR A 167 -1.08 -25.54 -1.72
N ALA A 168 -1.35 -26.23 -0.62
CA ALA A 168 -2.69 -26.73 -0.29
C ALA A 168 -3.70 -25.59 -0.08
N ASP A 169 -3.29 -24.54 0.64
CA ASP A 169 -4.15 -23.38 0.91
C ASP A 169 -4.50 -22.64 -0.39
N SER A 170 -3.53 -22.48 -1.30
CA SER A 170 -3.75 -21.88 -2.63
C SER A 170 -4.75 -22.68 -3.45
N GLY A 171 -4.60 -24.02 -3.51
CA GLY A 171 -5.54 -24.90 -4.20
C GLY A 171 -6.95 -24.83 -3.62
N TYR A 172 -7.07 -24.78 -2.31
CA TYR A 172 -8.35 -24.66 -1.63
C TYR A 172 -9.03 -23.31 -1.88
N MET A 173 -8.27 -22.20 -1.86
CA MET A 173 -8.78 -20.88 -2.21
C MET A 173 -9.28 -20.86 -3.67
N THR A 174 -8.50 -21.39 -4.61
CA THR A 174 -8.88 -21.48 -6.03
C THR A 174 -10.20 -22.22 -6.21
N ARG A 175 -10.37 -23.37 -5.55
CA ARG A 175 -11.62 -24.13 -5.58
C ARG A 175 -12.81 -23.28 -5.11
N LYS A 176 -12.68 -22.57 -3.98
CA LYS A 176 -13.77 -21.70 -3.48
C LYS A 176 -14.09 -20.57 -4.45
N LEU A 177 -13.08 -19.96 -5.09
CA LEU A 177 -13.29 -18.93 -6.10
C LEU A 177 -14.05 -19.48 -7.31
N VAL A 178 -13.74 -20.70 -7.76
CA VAL A 178 -14.49 -21.37 -8.84
C VAL A 178 -15.92 -21.61 -8.42
N ASP A 179 -16.18 -22.15 -7.23
CA ASP A 179 -17.52 -22.44 -6.73
C ASP A 179 -18.41 -21.18 -6.71
N VAL A 180 -17.85 -20.00 -6.34
CA VAL A 180 -18.57 -18.71 -6.33
C VAL A 180 -18.83 -18.15 -7.73
N ALA A 181 -17.86 -18.30 -8.64
CA ALA A 181 -17.88 -17.61 -9.92
C ALA A 181 -18.34 -18.48 -11.10
N GLN A 182 -18.56 -19.78 -10.93
CA GLN A 182 -18.91 -20.70 -12.03
C GLN A 182 -20.11 -20.27 -12.84
N ASP A 183 -21.08 -19.61 -12.22
CA ASP A 183 -22.32 -19.16 -12.88
C ASP A 183 -22.16 -17.89 -13.71
N VAL A 184 -20.99 -17.23 -13.63
CA VAL A 184 -20.74 -15.98 -14.36
C VAL A 184 -20.29 -16.33 -15.78
N ILE A 185 -21.26 -16.30 -16.70
CA ILE A 185 -21.08 -16.60 -18.13
C ILE A 185 -21.53 -15.36 -18.92
N ILE A 186 -20.92 -15.13 -20.09
CA ILE A 186 -21.37 -14.07 -21.02
C ILE A 186 -22.66 -14.52 -21.69
N ARG A 187 -23.80 -13.85 -21.40
CA ARG A 187 -25.13 -14.25 -21.89
C ARG A 187 -25.76 -13.29 -22.89
N MET A 188 -25.27 -12.04 -22.96
CA MET A 188 -25.85 -11.02 -23.87
C MET A 188 -24.75 -10.09 -24.39
N ASN A 189 -25.05 -9.40 -25.48
CA ASN A 189 -24.09 -8.47 -26.09
C ASN A 189 -23.98 -7.18 -25.26
N ASP A 190 -25.10 -6.56 -24.93
CA ASP A 190 -25.16 -5.31 -24.15
C ASP A 190 -26.32 -5.36 -23.14
N CYS A 191 -26.06 -4.87 -21.93
CA CYS A 191 -27.06 -4.72 -20.88
C CYS A 191 -27.74 -3.34 -20.88
N GLY A 192 -27.25 -2.40 -21.70
CA GLY A 192 -27.81 -1.04 -21.82
C GLY A 192 -27.50 -0.11 -20.65
N THR A 193 -26.60 -0.51 -19.71
CA THR A 193 -26.27 0.35 -18.57
C THR A 193 -25.54 1.61 -19.00
N THR A 194 -25.87 2.73 -18.37
CA THR A 194 -25.16 4.02 -18.44
C THR A 194 -24.18 4.19 -17.26
N ASN A 195 -24.25 3.25 -16.30
CA ASN A 195 -23.41 3.27 -15.13
C ASN A 195 -22.00 2.73 -15.46
N GLY A 196 -21.00 3.33 -14.87
CA GLY A 196 -19.60 2.94 -15.04
C GLY A 196 -18.80 3.22 -13.77
N ILE A 197 -17.57 2.76 -13.76
CA ILE A 197 -16.61 3.08 -12.70
C ILE A 197 -15.61 4.13 -13.19
N TRP A 198 -15.19 5.00 -12.29
CA TRP A 198 -14.13 5.94 -12.55
C TRP A 198 -12.78 5.25 -12.35
N VAL A 199 -11.89 5.40 -13.30
CA VAL A 199 -10.54 4.86 -13.25
C VAL A 199 -9.55 5.99 -13.44
N SER A 200 -8.57 6.07 -12.53
CA SER A 200 -7.42 6.96 -12.57
C SER A 200 -6.13 6.16 -12.52
N GLU A 201 -5.02 6.80 -12.71
CA GLU A 201 -3.72 6.17 -12.45
C GLU A 201 -3.55 5.89 -10.95
N ILE A 202 -2.79 4.85 -10.62
CA ILE A 202 -2.49 4.51 -9.23
C ILE A 202 -1.11 5.06 -8.92
N ARG A 203 -1.05 5.96 -7.94
CA ARG A 203 0.18 6.58 -7.45
C ARG A 203 0.46 6.15 -6.02
N GLU A 204 1.71 5.87 -5.71
CA GLU A 204 2.24 5.76 -4.36
C GLU A 204 3.20 6.92 -4.09
N GLY A 205 2.69 7.97 -3.45
CA GLY A 205 3.42 9.22 -3.32
C GLY A 205 3.63 9.87 -4.69
N GLU A 206 4.88 9.95 -5.15
CA GLU A 206 5.24 10.54 -6.45
C GLU A 206 5.32 9.53 -7.60
N GLU A 207 5.49 8.26 -7.27
CA GLU A 207 5.71 7.23 -8.28
C GLU A 207 4.38 6.71 -8.82
N VAL A 208 4.26 6.72 -10.16
CA VAL A 208 3.12 6.10 -10.82
C VAL A 208 3.35 4.59 -10.85
N VAL A 209 2.62 3.87 -10.01
CA VAL A 209 2.70 2.40 -9.89
C VAL A 209 2.01 1.73 -11.06
N VAL A 210 0.84 2.26 -11.47
CA VAL A 210 0.09 1.74 -12.61
C VAL A 210 -0.41 2.92 -13.45
N LYS A 211 -0.02 2.94 -14.71
CA LYS A 211 -0.46 3.96 -15.67
C LYS A 211 -1.94 3.81 -16.01
N LEU A 212 -2.61 4.94 -16.24
CA LEU A 212 -4.00 4.95 -16.65
C LEU A 212 -4.22 4.12 -17.93
N ALA A 213 -3.32 4.23 -18.92
CA ALA A 213 -3.42 3.46 -20.16
C ALA A 213 -3.50 1.95 -19.95
N GLU A 214 -2.70 1.39 -19.00
CA GLU A 214 -2.69 -0.05 -18.70
C GLU A 214 -4.03 -0.54 -18.13
N ARG A 215 -4.71 0.29 -17.36
CA ARG A 215 -6.03 -0.02 -16.77
C ARG A 215 -7.17 0.10 -17.77
N LEU A 216 -7.00 0.91 -18.83
CA LEU A 216 -8.04 1.16 -19.84
C LEU A 216 -8.03 0.13 -20.97
N ILE A 217 -6.90 -0.49 -21.29
CA ILE A 217 -6.77 -1.41 -22.43
C ILE A 217 -7.78 -2.57 -22.34
N GLY A 218 -8.55 -2.73 -23.43
CA GLY A 218 -9.55 -3.81 -23.55
C GLY A 218 -10.82 -3.61 -22.74
N ARG A 219 -11.08 -2.38 -22.25
CA ARG A 219 -12.34 -1.94 -21.64
C ARG A 219 -13.15 -1.12 -22.64
N HIS A 220 -14.44 -0.95 -22.37
CA HIS A 220 -15.31 -0.06 -23.14
C HIS A 220 -15.55 1.23 -22.34
N ALA A 221 -15.55 2.37 -23.04
CA ALA A 221 -15.88 3.66 -22.45
C ALA A 221 -17.36 3.69 -22.04
N ALA A 222 -17.67 4.16 -20.82
CA ALA A 222 -19.07 4.37 -20.41
C ALA A 222 -19.63 5.69 -20.96
N GLU A 223 -18.76 6.70 -21.13
CA GLU A 223 -19.07 8.04 -21.65
C GLU A 223 -18.05 8.43 -22.71
N ASP A 224 -18.38 9.48 -23.48
CA ASP A 224 -17.45 10.04 -24.46
C ASP A 224 -16.20 10.61 -23.75
N ILE A 225 -15.03 10.14 -24.11
CA ILE A 225 -13.76 10.67 -23.61
C ILE A 225 -13.34 11.81 -24.53
N VAL A 226 -13.28 13.01 -23.97
CA VAL A 226 -12.91 14.23 -24.68
C VAL A 226 -11.53 14.72 -24.25
N ASP A 227 -10.83 15.39 -25.16
CA ASP A 227 -9.56 16.02 -24.86
C ASP A 227 -9.79 17.27 -23.99
N PRO A 228 -9.18 17.38 -22.78
CA PRO A 228 -9.31 18.56 -21.92
C PRO A 228 -8.87 19.87 -22.62
N THR A 229 -7.91 19.77 -23.55
CA THR A 229 -7.39 20.94 -24.30
C THR A 229 -8.29 21.33 -25.45
N SER A 230 -9.06 20.39 -26.00
CA SER A 230 -9.95 20.58 -27.15
C SER A 230 -11.29 19.86 -26.92
N PRO A 231 -12.24 20.46 -26.17
CA PRO A 231 -13.49 19.79 -25.77
C PRO A 231 -14.37 19.33 -26.95
N LYS A 232 -14.10 19.79 -28.17
CA LYS A 232 -14.82 19.33 -29.38
C LYS A 232 -14.25 18.05 -29.97
N THR A 233 -13.03 17.66 -29.59
CA THR A 233 -12.36 16.46 -30.12
C THR A 233 -12.64 15.29 -29.19
N LYS A 234 -13.41 14.31 -29.66
CA LYS A 234 -13.66 13.05 -28.94
C LYS A 234 -12.53 12.08 -29.26
N ILE A 235 -11.80 11.63 -28.24
CA ILE A 235 -10.74 10.62 -28.36
C ILE A 235 -11.38 9.24 -28.50
N VAL A 236 -12.37 8.94 -27.64
CA VAL A 236 -13.12 7.67 -27.66
C VAL A 236 -14.60 7.99 -27.50
N LYS A 237 -15.45 7.32 -28.27
CA LYS A 237 -16.91 7.42 -28.13
C LYS A 237 -17.44 6.47 -27.04
N ALA A 238 -18.58 6.80 -26.47
CA ALA A 238 -19.28 5.91 -25.56
C ALA A 238 -19.54 4.53 -26.20
N ASN A 239 -19.34 3.47 -25.43
CA ASN A 239 -19.44 2.07 -25.83
C ASN A 239 -18.38 1.56 -26.83
N ASP A 240 -17.42 2.39 -27.24
CA ASP A 240 -16.28 1.93 -28.04
C ASP A 240 -15.24 1.22 -27.17
N GLU A 241 -14.57 0.21 -27.74
CA GLU A 241 -13.43 -0.45 -27.13
C GLU A 241 -12.22 0.50 -27.12
N ILE A 242 -11.53 0.54 -25.97
CA ILE A 242 -10.27 1.26 -25.79
C ILE A 242 -9.12 0.30 -26.11
N ASP A 243 -8.58 0.42 -27.29
CA ASP A 243 -7.38 -0.30 -27.73
C ASP A 243 -6.09 0.40 -27.27
N GLU A 244 -4.94 -0.18 -27.58
CA GLU A 244 -3.62 0.34 -27.20
C GLU A 244 -3.35 1.74 -27.77
N ILE A 245 -3.87 2.04 -28.97
CA ILE A 245 -3.68 3.34 -29.64
C ILE A 245 -4.51 4.41 -28.94
N LYS A 246 -5.79 4.12 -28.68
CA LYS A 246 -6.71 5.03 -27.97
C LYS A 246 -6.26 5.25 -26.53
N ALA A 247 -5.78 4.21 -25.82
CA ALA A 247 -5.26 4.31 -24.46
C ALA A 247 -4.05 5.26 -24.39
N LYS A 248 -3.10 5.15 -25.33
CA LYS A 248 -1.97 6.10 -25.43
C LYS A 248 -2.40 7.51 -25.78
N ALA A 249 -3.44 7.67 -26.61
CA ALA A 249 -3.98 8.99 -26.93
C ALA A 249 -4.64 9.66 -25.71
N VAL A 250 -5.33 8.88 -24.85
CA VAL A 250 -5.90 9.36 -23.59
C VAL A 250 -4.79 9.78 -22.61
N GLU A 251 -3.71 9.00 -22.51
CA GLU A 251 -2.55 9.33 -21.67
C GLU A 251 -1.84 10.61 -22.18
N ALA A 252 -1.64 10.74 -23.51
CA ALA A 252 -1.03 11.93 -24.11
C ALA A 252 -1.87 13.20 -23.93
N ALA A 253 -3.19 13.06 -23.82
CA ALA A 253 -4.11 14.17 -23.54
C ALA A 253 -4.17 14.56 -22.04
N ASN A 254 -3.39 13.88 -21.15
CA ASN A 254 -3.36 14.09 -19.70
C ASN A 254 -4.75 14.09 -19.05
N VAL A 255 -5.59 13.12 -19.41
CA VAL A 255 -6.89 12.93 -18.77
C VAL A 255 -6.68 12.28 -17.42
N GLU A 256 -7.09 12.92 -16.33
CA GLU A 256 -6.85 12.42 -14.96
C GLU A 256 -7.65 11.16 -14.64
N ARG A 257 -8.91 11.10 -15.07
CA ARG A 257 -9.81 9.98 -14.80
C ARG A 257 -10.77 9.72 -15.94
N VAL A 258 -11.09 8.48 -16.19
CA VAL A 258 -11.95 8.01 -17.26
C VAL A 258 -13.06 7.14 -16.70
N LYS A 259 -14.30 7.32 -17.16
CA LYS A 259 -15.42 6.46 -16.80
C LYS A 259 -15.51 5.30 -17.77
N ILE A 260 -15.32 4.08 -17.27
CA ILE A 260 -15.35 2.86 -18.07
C ILE A 260 -16.50 1.93 -17.66
N ARG A 261 -16.94 1.09 -18.58
CA ARG A 261 -17.87 -0.01 -18.27
C ARG A 261 -17.14 -1.11 -17.53
N SER A 262 -17.77 -1.63 -16.48
CA SER A 262 -17.22 -2.69 -15.64
C SER A 262 -18.22 -3.80 -15.42
N VAL A 263 -17.71 -4.96 -15.05
CA VAL A 263 -18.52 -6.09 -14.60
C VAL A 263 -19.29 -5.74 -13.32
N LEU A 264 -18.73 -4.87 -12.46
CA LEU A 264 -19.36 -4.42 -11.20
C LEU A 264 -20.67 -3.68 -11.42
N THR A 265 -20.74 -2.85 -12.48
CA THR A 265 -21.92 -2.04 -12.80
C THR A 265 -22.83 -2.69 -13.85
N CYS A 266 -22.55 -3.93 -14.26
CA CYS A 266 -23.32 -4.63 -15.26
C CYS A 266 -24.72 -4.99 -14.75
N GLU A 267 -25.78 -4.57 -15.44
CA GLU A 267 -27.19 -4.80 -15.11
C GLU A 267 -27.76 -6.10 -15.70
N ALA A 268 -26.88 -6.97 -16.23
CA ALA A 268 -27.33 -8.29 -16.68
C ALA A 268 -27.90 -9.11 -15.52
N LYS A 269 -29.12 -9.65 -15.69
CA LYS A 269 -29.82 -10.43 -14.65
C LYS A 269 -29.02 -11.66 -14.22
N VAL A 270 -28.47 -12.39 -15.16
CA VAL A 270 -27.62 -13.56 -14.89
C VAL A 270 -26.36 -13.46 -15.73
N GLY A 271 -25.21 -13.71 -15.12
CA GLY A 271 -23.93 -13.62 -15.81
C GLY A 271 -23.48 -12.17 -16.05
N CYS A 272 -22.90 -11.91 -17.22
CA CYS A 272 -22.36 -10.61 -17.62
C CYS A 272 -22.62 -10.36 -19.11
N CYS A 273 -22.61 -9.09 -19.57
CA CYS A 273 -22.66 -8.75 -20.99
C CYS A 273 -21.25 -8.58 -21.58
N MET A 274 -21.15 -8.69 -22.92
CA MET A 274 -19.89 -8.58 -23.65
C MET A 274 -19.22 -7.22 -23.45
N LEU A 275 -19.98 -6.13 -23.54
CA LEU A 275 -19.44 -4.77 -23.44
C LEU A 275 -18.91 -4.44 -22.04
N CYS A 276 -19.55 -4.92 -20.96
CA CYS A 276 -19.08 -4.69 -19.60
C CYS A 276 -17.82 -5.51 -19.27
N TYR A 277 -17.68 -6.69 -19.87
CA TYR A 277 -16.47 -7.50 -19.72
C TYR A 277 -15.34 -7.00 -20.63
N GLY A 278 -15.66 -6.67 -21.88
CA GLY A 278 -14.71 -6.19 -22.88
C GLY A 278 -13.87 -7.28 -23.53
N ARG A 279 -12.59 -7.02 -23.73
CA ARG A 279 -11.64 -7.89 -24.43
C ARG A 279 -11.35 -9.18 -23.65
N HIS A 280 -11.32 -10.31 -24.36
CA HIS A 280 -10.81 -11.58 -23.85
C HIS A 280 -9.28 -11.55 -23.87
N LEU A 281 -8.64 -11.64 -22.72
CA LEU A 281 -7.18 -11.45 -22.58
C LEU A 281 -6.35 -12.53 -23.29
N GLY A 282 -6.90 -13.73 -23.51
CA GLY A 282 -6.23 -14.82 -24.20
C GLY A 282 -6.17 -14.65 -25.72
N THR A 283 -7.27 -14.18 -26.32
CA THR A 283 -7.40 -14.03 -27.77
C THR A 283 -7.12 -12.63 -28.28
N GLY A 284 -7.16 -11.62 -27.41
CA GLY A 284 -7.04 -10.20 -27.78
C GLY A 284 -8.25 -9.61 -28.49
N LEU A 285 -9.34 -10.39 -28.66
CA LEU A 285 -10.58 -9.99 -29.29
C LEU A 285 -11.67 -9.78 -28.23
N THR A 286 -12.75 -9.09 -28.59
CA THR A 286 -13.93 -8.97 -27.71
C THR A 286 -14.45 -10.36 -27.34
N VAL A 287 -14.83 -10.55 -26.07
CA VAL A 287 -15.32 -11.85 -25.56
C VAL A 287 -16.56 -12.34 -26.32
N LYS A 288 -16.69 -13.66 -26.47
CA LYS A 288 -17.83 -14.28 -27.16
C LYS A 288 -18.95 -14.66 -26.21
N LEU A 289 -20.16 -14.79 -26.74
CA LEU A 289 -21.29 -15.34 -26.00
C LEU A 289 -21.02 -16.78 -25.59
N GLY A 290 -21.40 -17.15 -24.36
CA GLY A 290 -21.22 -18.48 -23.81
C GLY A 290 -19.86 -18.69 -23.10
N GLU A 291 -18.97 -17.71 -23.08
CA GLU A 291 -17.67 -17.82 -22.41
C GLU A 291 -17.84 -17.80 -20.88
N ALA A 292 -17.19 -18.76 -20.20
CA ALA A 292 -17.26 -18.91 -18.75
C ALA A 292 -16.19 -18.01 -18.05
N VAL A 293 -16.43 -16.72 -18.08
CA VAL A 293 -15.49 -15.69 -17.57
C VAL A 293 -15.23 -15.78 -16.06
N GLY A 294 -16.18 -16.33 -15.31
CA GLY A 294 -16.03 -16.55 -13.88
C GLY A 294 -14.98 -17.63 -13.55
N ILE A 295 -14.96 -18.74 -14.29
CA ILE A 295 -13.94 -19.77 -14.12
C ILE A 295 -12.57 -19.24 -14.52
N ILE A 296 -12.49 -18.48 -15.63
CA ILE A 296 -11.25 -17.83 -16.06
C ILE A 296 -10.73 -16.89 -14.99
N ALA A 297 -11.61 -16.10 -14.36
CA ALA A 297 -11.25 -15.20 -13.27
C ALA A 297 -10.70 -15.96 -12.06
N ALA A 298 -11.39 -16.98 -11.59
CA ALA A 298 -10.97 -17.80 -10.45
C ALA A 298 -9.60 -18.47 -10.69
N GLN A 299 -9.39 -19.01 -11.88
CA GLN A 299 -8.11 -19.62 -12.26
C GLN A 299 -6.99 -18.59 -12.38
N SER A 300 -7.27 -17.40 -12.94
CA SER A 300 -6.28 -16.32 -13.09
C SER A 300 -5.85 -15.72 -11.75
N ILE A 301 -6.73 -15.73 -10.74
CA ILE A 301 -6.44 -15.31 -9.37
C ILE A 301 -5.69 -16.42 -8.60
N GLY A 302 -6.07 -17.69 -8.81
CA GLY A 302 -5.54 -18.83 -8.07
C GLY A 302 -4.19 -19.33 -8.56
N GLU A 303 -3.92 -19.30 -9.86
CA GLU A 303 -2.65 -19.77 -10.43
C GLU A 303 -1.43 -19.04 -9.83
N PRO A 304 -1.39 -17.71 -9.77
CA PRO A 304 -0.28 -17.01 -9.14
C PRO A 304 -0.11 -17.34 -7.65
N GLY A 305 -1.18 -17.70 -6.95
CA GLY A 305 -1.12 -18.10 -5.54
C GLY A 305 -0.20 -19.29 -5.31
N THR A 306 -0.23 -20.28 -6.18
CA THR A 306 0.70 -21.42 -6.13
C THR A 306 2.13 -21.01 -6.46
N GLN A 307 2.33 -20.12 -7.45
CA GLN A 307 3.66 -19.61 -7.81
C GLN A 307 4.23 -18.68 -6.72
N LEU A 308 3.41 -17.89 -6.05
CA LEU A 308 3.81 -17.04 -4.92
C LEU A 308 4.42 -17.85 -3.79
N THR A 309 3.85 -19.02 -3.48
CA THR A 309 4.41 -19.92 -2.48
C THR A 309 5.77 -20.50 -2.91
N MET A 310 5.97 -20.76 -4.19
CA MET A 310 7.26 -21.23 -4.73
C MET A 310 8.30 -20.10 -4.81
N ARG A 311 7.90 -18.87 -5.15
CA ARG A 311 8.83 -17.72 -5.23
C ARG A 311 9.43 -17.32 -3.90
N THR A 312 8.71 -17.42 -2.80
CA THR A 312 9.27 -17.19 -1.45
C THR A 312 10.42 -18.14 -1.14
N PHE A 313 10.41 -19.35 -1.71
CA PHE A 313 11.50 -20.31 -1.62
C PHE A 313 12.73 -19.91 -2.46
N HIS A 314 12.51 -19.49 -3.73
CA HIS A 314 13.61 -19.10 -4.63
C HIS A 314 14.37 -17.85 -4.16
N LEU A 315 13.75 -17.00 -3.36
CA LEU A 315 14.41 -15.82 -2.76
C LEU A 315 15.20 -16.16 -1.49
N GLY A 316 15.11 -17.41 -1.01
CA GLY A 316 16.00 -17.95 0.02
C GLY A 316 15.99 -17.22 1.35
N GLY A 317 14.87 -16.59 1.72
CA GLY A 317 14.76 -15.84 2.98
C GLY A 317 15.50 -14.49 2.98
N THR A 318 15.89 -13.98 1.80
CA THR A 318 16.43 -12.61 1.71
C THR A 318 15.36 -11.61 2.13
N ALA A 319 15.74 -10.69 3.01
CA ALA A 319 14.85 -9.62 3.43
C ALA A 319 14.58 -8.67 2.26
N GLN A 320 13.30 -8.49 1.95
CA GLN A 320 12.84 -7.50 0.98
C GLN A 320 12.15 -6.38 1.77
N GLY A 321 12.74 -5.21 1.76
CA GLY A 321 12.13 -3.99 2.26
C GLY A 321 12.33 -2.91 1.21
N THR A 322 11.25 -2.35 0.69
CA THR A 322 11.35 -1.10 -0.07
C THR A 322 11.56 0.01 0.95
N PHE A 323 12.80 0.34 1.24
CA PHE A 323 13.11 1.50 2.06
C PHE A 323 12.86 2.74 1.21
N LYS A 324 11.73 3.42 1.45
CA LYS A 324 11.45 4.72 0.82
C LYS A 324 12.57 5.67 1.22
N GLN A 325 13.19 6.35 0.25
CA GLN A 325 14.17 7.39 0.55
C GLN A 325 13.48 8.47 1.40
N PRO A 326 14.02 8.84 2.57
CA PRO A 326 13.38 9.80 3.48
C PRO A 326 13.60 11.25 3.03
N GLN A 327 13.57 11.50 1.74
CA GLN A 327 13.83 12.81 1.14
C GLN A 327 13.07 12.99 -0.18
N ILE A 328 12.65 14.22 -0.45
CA ILE A 328 12.08 14.62 -1.74
C ILE A 328 13.08 15.53 -2.44
N LYS A 329 13.40 15.20 -3.69
CA LYS A 329 14.28 16.00 -4.57
C LYS A 329 13.47 16.61 -5.70
N SER A 330 13.70 17.87 -5.99
CA SER A 330 13.05 18.50 -7.14
C SER A 330 13.59 17.93 -8.45
N LYS A 331 12.69 17.55 -9.37
CA LYS A 331 13.05 17.08 -10.73
C LYS A 331 13.23 18.23 -11.72
N VAL A 332 12.71 19.40 -11.37
CA VAL A 332 12.70 20.61 -12.21
C VAL A 332 12.99 21.84 -11.37
N ASP A 333 13.40 22.94 -11.99
CA ASP A 333 13.48 24.22 -11.30
C ASP A 333 12.05 24.74 -11.08
N ALA A 334 11.69 25.01 -9.80
CA ALA A 334 10.32 25.34 -9.44
C ALA A 334 10.24 26.28 -8.24
N THR A 335 9.08 26.91 -8.07
CA THR A 335 8.73 27.69 -6.89
C THR A 335 7.83 26.85 -5.98
N VAL A 336 8.13 26.83 -4.68
CA VAL A 336 7.41 26.04 -3.69
C VAL A 336 6.18 26.78 -3.17
N ARG A 337 5.02 26.12 -3.14
CA ARG A 337 3.79 26.63 -2.52
C ARG A 337 3.30 25.63 -1.47
N PHE A 338 3.04 26.11 -0.27
CA PHE A 338 2.48 25.30 0.82
C PHE A 338 0.95 25.32 0.74
N ASN A 339 0.35 24.14 0.83
CA ASN A 339 -1.10 23.96 0.88
C ASN A 339 -1.45 23.29 2.21
N GLU A 340 -2.22 24.00 3.06
CA GLU A 340 -2.70 23.52 4.36
C GLU A 340 -1.61 22.94 5.29
N LEU A 341 -0.36 23.38 5.13
CA LEU A 341 0.75 22.98 5.99
C LEU A 341 0.79 23.83 7.27
N ARG A 342 0.73 23.16 8.43
CA ARG A 342 1.09 23.79 9.72
C ARG A 342 2.58 23.57 9.92
N ILE A 343 3.33 24.67 10.00
CA ILE A 343 4.78 24.66 10.12
C ILE A 343 5.25 25.47 11.32
N VAL A 344 6.39 25.07 11.86
CA VAL A 344 7.17 25.88 12.82
C VAL A 344 8.51 26.18 12.15
N GLU A 345 8.87 27.47 12.13
CA GLU A 345 10.20 27.92 11.66
C GLU A 345 11.23 27.67 12.76
N LEU A 346 12.31 26.99 12.41
CA LEU A 346 13.47 26.79 13.26
C LEU A 346 14.44 27.99 13.14
N GLU A 347 15.33 28.13 14.13
CA GLU A 347 16.40 29.15 14.13
C GLU A 347 17.32 29.05 12.92
N ASP A 348 17.50 27.85 12.36
CA ASP A 348 18.29 27.56 11.15
C ASP A 348 17.60 27.99 9.83
N GLY A 349 16.38 28.54 9.91
CA GLY A 349 15.61 28.94 8.74
C GLY A 349 14.88 27.81 8.02
N ASN A 350 14.94 26.58 8.52
CA ASN A 350 14.18 25.42 8.07
C ASN A 350 12.80 25.43 8.69
N CYS A 351 11.84 24.78 8.03
CA CYS A 351 10.48 24.63 8.53
C CYS A 351 10.20 23.17 8.92
N ILE A 352 9.64 22.91 10.11
CA ILE A 352 9.17 21.57 10.49
C ILE A 352 7.66 21.50 10.33
N VAL A 353 7.18 20.39 9.75
CA VAL A 353 5.75 20.13 9.53
C VAL A 353 5.14 19.45 10.73
N LEU A 354 4.02 20.00 11.23
CA LEU A 354 3.31 19.51 12.42
C LEU A 354 2.04 18.71 12.09
N ASN A 355 1.47 18.86 10.90
CA ASN A 355 0.23 18.16 10.50
C ASN A 355 0.47 17.07 9.45
N LYS A 356 -0.50 16.16 9.33
CA LYS A 356 -0.45 15.02 8.38
C LYS A 356 -1.03 15.32 7.00
N ASN A 357 -1.98 16.24 6.93
CA ASN A 357 -2.78 16.46 5.71
C ASN A 357 -2.27 17.62 4.86
N GLY A 358 -1.09 18.12 5.16
CA GLY A 358 -0.48 19.19 4.38
C GLY A 358 0.17 18.68 3.11
N SER A 359 0.07 19.45 2.05
CA SER A 359 0.75 19.19 0.78
C SER A 359 1.60 20.39 0.35
N LEU A 360 2.59 20.09 -0.48
CA LEU A 360 3.47 21.07 -1.06
C LEU A 360 3.37 20.96 -2.58
N THR A 361 3.10 22.07 -3.25
CA THR A 361 3.01 22.13 -4.71
C THR A 361 4.20 22.86 -5.29
N LEU A 362 4.84 22.26 -6.28
CA LEU A 362 5.87 22.87 -7.07
C LEU A 362 5.24 23.60 -8.26
N LEU A 363 5.51 24.89 -8.40
CA LEU A 363 5.01 25.75 -9.46
C LEU A 363 6.11 26.09 -10.45
N SER A 364 5.80 26.07 -11.74
CA SER A 364 6.66 26.65 -12.77
C SER A 364 6.72 28.18 -12.63
N ASP A 365 7.72 28.83 -13.23
CA ASP A 365 7.81 30.30 -13.30
C ASP A 365 6.57 30.95 -13.96
N ASP A 366 5.81 30.19 -14.75
CA ASP A 366 4.53 30.59 -15.35
C ASP A 366 3.30 30.41 -14.41
N GLY A 367 3.50 29.95 -13.18
CA GLY A 367 2.44 29.70 -12.20
C GLY A 367 1.63 28.41 -12.43
N ARG A 368 2.08 27.51 -13.30
CA ARG A 368 1.46 26.18 -13.51
C ARG A 368 1.93 25.22 -12.44
N GLU A 369 1.01 24.41 -11.91
CA GLU A 369 1.32 23.33 -10.98
C GLU A 369 2.06 22.20 -11.74
N LEU A 370 3.27 21.88 -11.29
CA LEU A 370 4.12 20.84 -11.87
C LEU A 370 3.98 19.52 -11.12
N GLU A 371 4.17 19.56 -9.81
CA GLU A 371 4.12 18.39 -8.94
C GLU A 371 3.52 18.78 -7.60
N THR A 372 2.72 17.88 -6.99
CA THR A 372 2.17 18.07 -5.64
C THR A 372 2.57 16.89 -4.77
N HIS A 373 3.21 17.18 -3.62
CA HIS A 373 3.74 16.20 -2.70
C HIS A 373 2.99 16.26 -1.39
N ASN A 374 2.50 15.12 -0.89
CA ASN A 374 1.97 15.00 0.45
C ASN A 374 3.13 14.89 1.44
N ILE A 375 3.16 15.78 2.44
CA ILE A 375 4.28 15.87 3.37
C ILE A 375 3.98 15.12 4.66
N VAL A 376 4.95 14.34 5.12
CA VAL A 376 4.85 13.54 6.35
C VAL A 376 5.10 14.44 7.57
N ILE A 377 4.38 14.20 8.67
CA ILE A 377 4.61 14.89 9.95
C ILE A 377 6.07 14.72 10.41
N GLY A 378 6.65 15.79 10.93
CA GLY A 378 8.05 15.82 11.35
C GLY A 378 9.04 16.00 10.18
N SER A 379 8.56 16.23 8.97
CA SER A 379 9.44 16.55 7.84
C SER A 379 10.06 17.94 8.01
N VAL A 380 11.34 18.03 7.73
CA VAL A 380 12.10 19.28 7.66
C VAL A 380 12.11 19.77 6.22
N ILE A 381 11.59 20.96 5.99
CA ILE A 381 11.55 21.61 4.68
C ILE A 381 12.61 22.72 4.67
N SER A 382 13.56 22.65 3.75
CA SER A 382 14.62 23.66 3.60
C SER A 382 14.17 24.89 2.79
N ALA A 383 13.10 24.77 2.01
CA ALA A 383 12.55 25.85 1.21
C ALA A 383 11.39 26.58 1.95
N ARG A 384 11.35 27.89 1.89
CA ARG A 384 10.22 28.70 2.38
C ARG A 384 9.08 28.75 1.39
N ASN A 385 7.88 29.06 1.85
CA ASN A 385 6.75 29.29 0.95
C ASN A 385 7.05 30.44 -0.03
N GLY A 386 6.93 30.17 -1.32
CA GLY A 386 7.36 31.07 -2.40
C GLY A 386 8.86 31.03 -2.72
N GLY A 387 9.64 30.18 -2.04
CA GLY A 387 11.06 29.97 -2.33
C GLY A 387 11.30 29.16 -3.61
N LYS A 388 12.43 29.40 -4.27
CA LYS A 388 12.83 28.65 -5.48
C LYS A 388 13.73 27.48 -5.11
N VAL A 389 13.46 26.32 -5.69
CA VAL A 389 14.26 25.09 -5.59
C VAL A 389 14.81 24.72 -6.96
N LYS A 390 16.07 24.24 -6.99
CA LYS A 390 16.74 23.83 -8.23
C LYS A 390 16.56 22.36 -8.51
N LYS A 391 16.66 21.97 -9.76
CA LYS A 391 16.65 20.57 -10.18
C LYS A 391 17.74 19.77 -9.46
N GLY A 392 17.33 18.64 -8.80
CA GLY A 392 18.22 17.77 -8.03
C GLY A 392 18.45 18.21 -6.58
N GLU A 393 17.93 19.34 -6.15
CA GLU A 393 18.02 19.82 -4.77
C GLU A 393 17.05 19.06 -3.87
N THR A 394 17.54 18.61 -2.69
CA THR A 394 16.71 18.00 -1.66
C THR A 394 16.06 19.11 -0.85
N PHE A 395 14.75 19.24 -0.91
CA PHE A 395 14.03 20.32 -0.22
C PHE A 395 13.12 19.83 0.90
N VAL A 396 12.86 18.52 1.00
CA VAL A 396 12.14 17.88 2.13
C VAL A 396 12.93 16.68 2.59
N GLN A 397 13.04 16.52 3.90
CA GLN A 397 13.68 15.37 4.54
C GLN A 397 12.92 15.00 5.81
N TRP A 398 12.76 13.70 6.11
CA TRP A 398 12.11 13.21 7.32
C TRP A 398 12.81 11.99 7.91
N ASP A 399 12.53 11.68 9.18
CA ASP A 399 12.96 10.43 9.81
C ASP A 399 11.96 9.31 9.47
N PRO A 400 12.37 8.27 8.72
CA PRO A 400 11.49 7.16 8.38
C PRO A 400 11.27 6.19 9.55
N TYR A 401 12.11 6.24 10.60
CA TYR A 401 12.13 5.26 11.69
C TYR A 401 11.31 5.66 12.90
N ASN A 402 11.07 6.96 13.08
CA ASN A 402 10.34 7.49 14.21
C ASN A 402 9.18 8.38 13.78
N VAL A 403 8.15 8.42 14.61
CA VAL A 403 7.13 9.46 14.56
C VAL A 403 7.45 10.44 15.69
N PRO A 404 7.92 11.65 15.37
CA PRO A 404 8.20 12.65 16.41
C PRO A 404 6.91 13.23 16.95
N VAL A 405 6.85 13.46 18.25
CA VAL A 405 5.90 14.35 18.91
C VAL A 405 6.62 15.66 19.13
N LEU A 406 6.18 16.71 18.44
CA LEU A 406 6.83 18.01 18.40
C LEU A 406 6.00 19.06 19.16
N SER A 407 6.68 20.01 19.77
CA SER A 407 6.03 21.15 20.45
C SER A 407 5.57 22.20 19.44
N GLU A 408 4.32 22.66 19.55
CA GLU A 408 3.81 23.79 18.77
C GLU A 408 4.14 25.14 19.41
N LYS A 409 4.35 25.14 20.74
CA LYS A 409 4.55 26.37 21.54
C LYS A 409 5.77 26.26 22.44
N ALA A 410 6.36 27.40 22.78
CA ALA A 410 7.42 27.48 23.75
C ALA A 410 6.84 27.57 25.16
N GLY A 411 7.46 26.92 26.15
CA GLY A 411 7.03 26.95 27.53
C GLY A 411 7.77 25.94 28.41
N ASN A 412 7.28 25.75 29.63
CA ASN A 412 7.81 24.78 30.58
C ASN A 412 7.05 23.46 30.49
N ILE A 413 7.75 22.37 30.67
CA ILE A 413 7.18 21.02 30.59
C ILE A 413 6.65 20.59 31.93
N VAL A 414 5.41 20.07 31.93
CA VAL A 414 4.78 19.41 33.09
C VAL A 414 4.28 18.03 32.63
N PHE A 415 4.59 17.00 33.40
CA PHE A 415 4.12 15.65 33.15
C PHE A 415 2.76 15.42 33.82
N ASN A 416 1.79 14.94 33.06
CA ASN A 416 0.49 14.52 33.58
C ASN A 416 0.29 13.02 33.30
N ASP A 417 -0.10 12.27 34.35
CA ASP A 417 -0.27 10.81 34.30
C ASP A 417 0.99 10.02 33.86
N ILE A 418 2.17 10.62 33.92
CA ILE A 418 3.45 9.97 33.67
C ILE A 418 4.06 9.61 35.02
N ILE A 419 3.80 8.37 35.48
CA ILE A 419 4.19 7.86 36.80
C ILE A 419 5.19 6.74 36.61
N GLU A 420 6.37 6.86 37.25
CA GLU A 420 7.39 5.82 37.20
C GLU A 420 6.88 4.50 37.83
N GLY A 421 7.11 3.40 37.13
CA GLY A 421 6.65 2.06 37.52
C GLY A 421 5.20 1.72 37.15
N VAL A 422 4.35 2.69 36.78
CA VAL A 422 2.95 2.48 36.39
C VAL A 422 2.73 2.76 34.92
N THR A 423 2.99 3.97 34.47
CA THR A 423 2.82 4.41 33.08
C THR A 423 4.14 4.64 32.35
N MET A 424 5.23 4.82 33.08
CA MET A 424 6.58 5.02 32.56
C MET A 424 7.54 4.03 33.25
N LYS A 425 8.48 3.51 32.48
CA LYS A 425 9.60 2.69 32.96
C LYS A 425 10.90 3.32 32.53
N GLN A 426 11.84 3.44 33.44
CA GLN A 426 13.22 3.73 33.09
C GLN A 426 13.88 2.42 32.64
N GLU A 427 14.26 2.32 31.39
CA GLU A 427 15.01 1.20 30.85
C GLU A 427 16.49 1.62 30.77
N LEU A 428 17.30 0.97 31.63
CA LEU A 428 18.75 1.09 31.53
C LEU A 428 19.21 0.25 30.33
N GLU A 429 19.75 0.90 29.32
CA GLU A 429 20.32 0.19 28.17
C GLU A 429 21.67 -0.41 28.60
N GLU A 430 21.69 -1.74 28.81
CA GLU A 430 22.89 -2.46 29.35
C GLU A 430 24.18 -2.19 28.58
N SER A 431 24.08 -1.85 27.30
CA SER A 431 25.21 -1.61 26.42
C SER A 431 25.77 -0.18 26.47
N THR A 432 24.93 0.82 26.72
CA THR A 432 25.31 2.23 26.75
C THR A 432 25.34 2.83 28.15
N GLY A 433 24.68 2.16 29.12
CA GLY A 433 24.53 2.63 30.49
C GLY A 433 23.66 3.90 30.61
N GLN A 434 22.90 4.25 29.57
CA GLN A 434 21.98 5.40 29.58
C GLN A 434 20.57 4.96 30.01
N GLU A 435 19.88 5.82 30.73
CA GLU A 435 18.51 5.65 31.16
C GLU A 435 17.57 6.26 30.12
N ALA A 436 16.74 5.42 29.50
CA ALA A 436 15.70 5.86 28.58
C ALA A 436 14.33 5.78 29.26
N MET A 437 13.58 6.87 29.23
CA MET A 437 12.21 6.94 29.74
C MET A 437 11.24 6.43 28.65
N VAL A 438 10.63 5.27 28.90
CA VAL A 438 9.71 4.63 27.94
C VAL A 438 8.31 4.54 28.56
N ILE A 439 7.29 4.96 27.79
CA ILE A 439 5.89 4.79 28.21
C ILE A 439 5.48 3.34 27.96
N ILE A 440 4.99 2.68 29.03
CA ILE A 440 4.52 1.29 28.99
C ILE A 440 3.01 1.20 28.88
N GLU A 441 2.52 0.07 28.35
CA GLU A 441 1.08 -0.23 28.40
C GLU A 441 0.65 -0.49 29.84
N HIS A 442 -0.39 0.19 30.30
CA HIS A 442 -0.95 0.07 31.65
C HIS A 442 -2.45 -0.24 31.57
N LYS A 443 -3.00 -0.78 32.64
CA LYS A 443 -4.41 -1.21 32.72
C LYS A 443 -5.30 -0.21 33.45
N GLU A 444 -4.74 0.86 34.01
CA GLU A 444 -5.46 1.89 34.76
C GLU A 444 -5.98 2.97 33.81
N ASP A 445 -6.99 3.71 34.23
CA ASP A 445 -7.59 4.83 33.45
C ASP A 445 -6.70 6.09 33.48
N LEU A 446 -5.38 5.90 33.29
CA LEU A 446 -4.39 6.97 33.21
C LEU A 446 -4.10 7.30 31.76
N HIS A 447 -3.85 8.56 31.46
CA HIS A 447 -3.56 9.03 30.10
C HIS A 447 -2.27 9.84 30.10
N PRO A 448 -1.10 9.21 29.86
CA PRO A 448 0.18 9.91 29.82
C PRO A 448 0.16 11.06 28.82
N GLN A 449 0.43 12.27 29.30
CA GLN A 449 0.44 13.50 28.52
C GLN A 449 1.58 14.40 28.96
N ILE A 450 2.16 15.12 28.00
CA ILE A 450 3.08 16.22 28.26
C ILE A 450 2.30 17.52 28.07
N ILE A 451 2.26 18.34 29.09
CA ILE A 451 1.62 19.65 29.10
C ILE A 451 2.72 20.70 28.99
N ILE A 452 2.49 21.70 28.17
CA ILE A 452 3.35 22.88 28.08
C ILE A 452 2.63 24.02 28.77
N GLU A 453 3.26 24.61 29.77
CA GLU A 453 2.74 25.71 30.55
C GLU A 453 3.50 27.02 30.30
N ASP A 454 2.78 28.12 30.41
CA ASP A 454 3.39 29.46 30.41
C ASP A 454 4.01 29.76 31.79
N LYS A 455 4.76 30.85 31.88
CA LYS A 455 5.39 31.36 33.13
C LYS A 455 4.39 31.58 34.29
N HIS A 456 3.09 31.61 34.00
CA HIS A 456 1.99 31.78 34.98
C HIS A 456 1.31 30.45 35.38
N GLY A 457 1.76 29.29 34.83
CA GLY A 457 1.15 28.00 35.13
C GLY A 457 -0.15 27.73 34.35
N GLU A 458 -0.43 28.47 33.26
CA GLU A 458 -1.57 28.21 32.41
C GLU A 458 -1.18 27.21 31.31
N PRO A 459 -1.97 26.13 31.07
CA PRO A 459 -1.66 25.15 30.04
C PRO A 459 -1.85 25.74 28.65
N LEU A 460 -0.75 25.82 27.88
CA LEU A 460 -0.74 26.34 26.52
C LEU A 460 -1.06 25.26 25.47
N ALA A 461 -0.60 24.03 25.69
CA ALA A 461 -0.81 22.89 24.81
C ALA A 461 -0.68 21.56 25.57
N GLN A 462 -1.38 20.52 25.11
CA GLN A 462 -1.37 19.17 25.69
C GLN A 462 -1.07 18.15 24.60
N TYR A 463 -0.09 17.27 24.83
CA TYR A 463 0.37 16.26 23.89
C TYR A 463 0.20 14.87 24.52
N PRO A 464 -0.74 14.06 24.03
CA PRO A 464 -0.88 12.68 24.47
C PRO A 464 0.29 11.86 23.96
N ILE A 465 0.94 11.10 24.85
CA ILE A 465 2.09 10.26 24.50
C ILE A 465 1.64 8.80 24.40
N PRO A 466 1.83 8.15 23.25
CA PRO A 466 1.43 6.76 23.05
C PRO A 466 2.34 5.78 23.80
N ALA A 467 1.84 4.60 24.11
CA ALA A 467 2.63 3.52 24.68
C ALA A 467 3.76 3.10 23.73
N GLY A 468 4.95 2.86 24.27
CA GLY A 468 6.17 2.58 23.51
C GLY A 468 6.92 3.82 23.00
N ALA A 469 6.47 5.02 23.33
CA ALA A 469 7.20 6.24 23.02
C ALA A 469 8.36 6.45 24.02
N HIS A 470 9.49 6.90 23.50
CA HIS A 470 10.65 7.34 24.28
C HIS A 470 10.54 8.85 24.52
N ILE A 471 10.50 9.27 25.77
CA ILE A 471 10.48 10.67 26.17
C ILE A 471 11.92 11.18 26.10
N VAL A 472 12.10 12.35 25.47
CA VAL A 472 13.43 12.97 25.26
C VAL A 472 13.67 14.14 26.22
N VAL A 473 12.60 14.65 26.87
CA VAL A 473 12.60 15.85 27.70
C VAL A 473 12.34 15.49 29.16
N ASN A 474 12.83 16.33 30.09
CA ASN A 474 12.58 16.15 31.52
C ASN A 474 11.49 17.11 32.02
N GLU A 475 10.89 16.75 33.16
CA GLU A 475 9.92 17.62 33.83
C GLU A 475 10.58 18.93 34.29
N GLY A 476 9.98 20.06 33.96
CA GLY A 476 10.50 21.38 34.28
C GLY A 476 11.43 21.99 33.23
N ASP A 477 11.78 21.27 32.16
CA ASP A 477 12.60 21.82 31.08
C ASP A 477 11.86 22.94 30.34
N HIS A 478 12.60 23.98 29.95
CA HIS A 478 12.08 25.04 29.10
C HIS A 478 12.39 24.73 27.65
N ILE A 479 11.33 24.63 26.84
CA ILE A 479 11.43 24.27 25.41
C ILE A 479 11.03 25.40 24.48
N VAL A 480 11.53 25.34 23.26
CA VAL A 480 11.19 26.25 22.15
C VAL A 480 10.16 25.56 21.23
N ALA A 481 9.37 26.34 20.50
CA ALA A 481 8.49 25.78 19.47
C ALA A 481 9.30 24.97 18.44
N GLY A 482 8.80 23.77 18.06
CA GLY A 482 9.52 22.84 17.21
C GLY A 482 10.44 21.84 17.94
N SER A 483 10.59 21.95 19.28
CA SER A 483 11.37 21.00 20.06
C SER A 483 10.73 19.61 20.07
N LEU A 484 11.58 18.58 20.05
CA LEU A 484 11.18 17.18 20.12
C LEU A 484 10.84 16.80 21.57
N LEU A 485 9.59 16.41 21.83
CA LEU A 485 9.10 15.99 23.14
C LEU A 485 9.28 14.49 23.37
N ALA A 486 8.87 13.69 22.39
CA ALA A 486 8.97 12.25 22.42
C ALA A 486 9.16 11.68 21.02
N LYS A 487 9.80 10.53 20.94
CA LYS A 487 9.96 9.74 19.72
C LYS A 487 9.17 8.44 19.88
N THR A 488 8.22 8.19 19.00
CA THR A 488 7.61 6.87 18.91
C THR A 488 8.33 6.11 17.83
N PRO A 489 9.12 5.06 18.16
CA PRO A 489 9.71 4.23 17.13
C PRO A 489 8.58 3.73 16.24
N ARG A 490 8.62 4.07 14.96
CA ARG A 490 7.83 3.29 14.02
C ARG A 490 8.37 1.89 14.23
N LYS A 491 7.61 1.06 14.92
CA LYS A 491 7.89 -0.36 14.93
C LYS A 491 8.11 -0.65 13.46
N SER A 492 9.42 -0.75 13.06
CA SER A 492 9.73 -1.35 11.76
C SER A 492 8.88 -2.55 11.83
N SER A 493 7.90 -2.68 10.99
CA SER A 493 6.95 -3.73 11.20
C SER A 493 7.79 -4.96 11.51
N LYS A 494 8.03 -5.24 12.83
CA LYS A 494 7.95 -6.62 13.24
C LYS A 494 6.73 -6.95 12.48
N THR A 495 6.86 -7.56 11.34
CA THR A 495 5.74 -8.02 10.60
C THR A 495 4.71 -8.44 11.64
N LYS A 496 4.03 -7.38 12.24
CA LYS A 496 2.80 -7.56 12.93
C LYS A 496 2.09 -8.17 11.80
N ASP A 497 1.95 -9.49 11.79
CA ASP A 497 1.18 -10.22 10.86
C ASP A 497 0.17 -9.35 10.10
N ILE A 498 0.68 -8.40 9.31
CA ILE A 498 0.06 -8.10 8.05
C ILE A 498 0.33 -9.41 7.38
N THR A 499 -0.63 -10.29 7.52
CA THR A 499 -0.63 -11.57 6.85
C THR A 499 -0.45 -11.21 5.40
N GLY A 500 0.82 -11.05 4.99
CA GLY A 500 1.17 -10.64 3.64
C GLY A 500 1.01 -11.85 2.74
N GLY A 501 0.82 -11.63 1.46
CA GLY A 501 0.69 -12.68 0.47
C GLY A 501 -0.65 -13.41 0.54
N LEU A 502 -0.65 -14.72 0.28
CA LEU A 502 -1.85 -15.54 0.13
C LEU A 502 -2.82 -15.51 1.33
N PRO A 503 -2.39 -15.54 2.61
CA PRO A 503 -3.30 -15.41 3.75
C PRO A 503 -4.09 -14.10 3.75
N ARG A 504 -3.47 -12.97 3.37
CA ARG A 504 -4.17 -11.67 3.29
C ARG A 504 -5.21 -11.66 2.17
N VAL A 505 -4.88 -12.22 1.01
CA VAL A 505 -5.84 -12.38 -0.10
C VAL A 505 -7.04 -13.21 0.32
N ALA A 506 -6.80 -14.35 1.02
CA ALA A 506 -7.86 -15.20 1.54
C ALA A 506 -8.72 -14.47 2.58
N GLU A 507 -8.13 -13.66 3.46
CA GLU A 507 -8.83 -12.84 4.44
C GLU A 507 -9.74 -11.79 3.79
N LEU A 508 -9.26 -11.11 2.74
CA LEU A 508 -10.03 -10.13 1.98
C LEU A 508 -11.21 -10.79 1.24
N PHE A 509 -11.00 -11.92 0.57
CA PHE A 509 -12.09 -12.64 -0.11
C PHE A 509 -13.10 -13.28 0.87
N GLU A 510 -12.70 -13.65 2.07
CA GLU A 510 -13.63 -14.11 3.11
C GLU A 510 -14.29 -12.95 3.88
N ALA A 511 -13.94 -11.70 3.56
CA ALA A 511 -14.42 -10.50 4.25
C ALA A 511 -14.29 -10.61 5.78
N ARG A 512 -13.17 -11.15 6.27
CA ARG A 512 -12.93 -11.33 7.70
C ARG A 512 -12.65 -9.99 8.36
N ARG A 513 -13.13 -9.83 9.59
CA ARG A 513 -12.76 -8.67 10.41
C ARG A 513 -11.32 -8.84 10.90
N PRO A 514 -10.41 -7.90 10.61
CA PRO A 514 -9.04 -7.97 11.09
C PRO A 514 -8.98 -7.81 12.62
N LYS A 515 -7.96 -8.39 13.27
CA LYS A 515 -7.82 -8.36 14.74
C LYS A 515 -7.64 -6.94 15.28
N ASP A 516 -6.82 -6.13 14.61
CA ASP A 516 -6.49 -4.75 15.00
C ASP A 516 -7.11 -3.75 14.01
N ALA A 517 -8.44 -3.84 13.79
CA ALA A 517 -9.15 -3.00 12.83
C ALA A 517 -9.02 -1.51 13.16
N ALA A 518 -8.82 -0.68 12.14
CA ALA A 518 -8.90 0.76 12.26
C ALA A 518 -10.34 1.22 12.52
N GLU A 519 -10.51 2.30 13.28
CA GLU A 519 -11.78 3.01 13.38
C GLU A 519 -11.86 4.04 12.28
N ILE A 520 -13.01 4.17 11.60
CA ILE A 520 -13.21 5.12 10.50
C ILE A 520 -14.23 6.19 10.86
N ALA A 521 -14.08 7.38 10.31
CA ALA A 521 -15.02 8.48 10.48
C ALA A 521 -16.35 8.16 9.78
N LYS A 522 -17.48 8.30 10.48
CA LYS A 522 -18.80 8.03 9.92
C LYS A 522 -19.39 9.25 9.19
N ILE A 523 -18.95 10.44 9.53
CA ILE A 523 -19.39 11.72 8.94
C ILE A 523 -18.18 12.57 8.54
N ASP A 524 -18.40 13.51 7.64
CA ASP A 524 -17.41 14.56 7.33
C ASP A 524 -17.40 15.58 8.47
N GLY A 525 -16.24 16.01 8.95
CA GLY A 525 -16.23 17.02 10.01
C GLY A 525 -14.85 17.29 10.61
N ILE A 526 -14.86 18.13 11.63
CA ILE A 526 -13.67 18.52 12.39
C ILE A 526 -13.55 17.63 13.63
N VAL A 527 -12.35 17.12 13.85
CA VAL A 527 -12.03 16.26 14.99
C VAL A 527 -11.89 17.08 16.27
N ASP A 528 -12.56 16.64 17.33
CA ASP A 528 -12.37 17.11 18.70
C ASP A 528 -12.18 15.89 19.63
N PHE A 529 -11.56 16.09 20.78
CA PHE A 529 -11.40 15.04 21.79
C PHE A 529 -12.38 15.26 22.93
N GLY A 530 -13.23 14.27 23.16
CA GLY A 530 -14.18 14.25 24.28
C GLY A 530 -13.59 13.64 25.56
N ALA A 531 -14.36 13.68 26.63
CA ALA A 531 -14.01 13.01 27.87
C ALA A 531 -13.94 11.49 27.68
N SER A 532 -13.00 10.82 28.35
CA SER A 532 -12.88 9.36 28.31
C SER A 532 -14.13 8.70 28.91
N VAL A 533 -14.71 7.74 28.19
CA VAL A 533 -15.93 7.02 28.60
C VAL A 533 -15.58 5.56 28.83
N ARG A 534 -15.74 5.06 30.05
CA ARG A 534 -15.49 3.65 30.44
C ARG A 534 -14.10 3.15 30.01
N GLY A 535 -13.06 3.97 30.23
CA GLY A 535 -11.69 3.61 29.87
C GLY A 535 -11.41 3.58 28.36
N LYS A 536 -12.24 4.18 27.53
CA LYS A 536 -12.02 4.38 26.09
C LYS A 536 -11.85 5.85 25.78
N ARG A 537 -10.93 6.19 24.89
CA ARG A 537 -10.81 7.55 24.37
C ARG A 537 -12.01 7.86 23.49
N CYS A 538 -12.60 9.05 23.69
CA CYS A 538 -13.69 9.53 22.86
C CYS A 538 -13.14 10.53 21.83
N ILE A 539 -13.33 10.25 20.56
CA ILE A 539 -13.10 11.20 19.46
C ILE A 539 -14.48 11.65 18.97
N LEU A 540 -14.68 12.97 18.97
CA LEU A 540 -15.87 13.60 18.46
C LEU A 540 -15.57 14.14 17.06
N VAL A 541 -16.38 13.74 16.08
CA VAL A 541 -16.34 14.34 14.73
C VAL A 541 -17.57 15.24 14.61
N LYS A 542 -17.33 16.54 14.38
CA LYS A 542 -18.38 17.56 14.28
C LYS A 542 -18.46 18.09 12.87
N ASP A 543 -19.61 17.93 12.25
CA ASP A 543 -19.89 18.57 10.96
C ASP A 543 -20.31 20.02 11.17
N ALA A 544 -19.51 20.95 10.64
CA ALA A 544 -19.79 22.38 10.72
C ALA A 544 -21.04 22.82 9.92
N ALA A 545 -21.45 22.04 8.91
CA ALA A 545 -22.57 22.39 8.04
C ALA A 545 -23.93 21.91 8.60
N THR A 546 -23.98 20.68 9.15
CA THR A 546 -25.23 20.07 9.66
C THR A 546 -25.37 20.16 11.17
N GLY A 547 -24.28 20.44 11.90
CA GLY A 547 -24.25 20.45 13.36
C GLY A 547 -24.35 19.05 13.98
N LEU A 548 -24.22 17.99 13.20
CA LEU A 548 -24.17 16.62 13.68
C LEU A 548 -22.85 16.32 14.37
N GLU A 549 -22.94 15.66 15.52
CA GLU A 549 -21.78 15.17 16.25
C GLU A 549 -21.83 13.64 16.33
N GLU A 550 -20.76 12.98 15.96
CA GLU A 550 -20.64 11.52 16.07
C GLU A 550 -19.49 11.15 17.00
N GLU A 551 -19.77 10.25 17.94
CA GLU A 551 -18.80 9.78 18.93
C GLU A 551 -18.13 8.48 18.50
N HIS A 552 -16.80 8.47 18.48
CA HIS A 552 -15.98 7.29 18.22
C HIS A 552 -15.24 6.88 19.50
N LEU A 553 -15.56 5.69 20.03
CA LEU A 553 -14.95 5.15 21.25
C LEU A 553 -13.77 4.24 20.93
N ILE A 554 -12.57 4.73 21.13
CA ILE A 554 -11.32 4.06 20.78
C ILE A 554 -10.71 3.37 21.99
N ALA A 555 -10.33 2.10 21.85
CA ALA A 555 -9.64 1.36 22.91
C ALA A 555 -8.26 1.99 23.20
N ILE A 556 -7.82 1.98 24.45
CA ILE A 556 -6.61 2.65 24.95
C ILE A 556 -5.34 2.23 24.19
N GLY A 557 -5.24 0.98 23.79
CA GLY A 557 -4.06 0.45 23.07
C GLY A 557 -3.97 0.82 21.58
N LYS A 558 -4.98 1.51 20.99
CA LYS A 558 -4.97 1.90 19.58
C LYS A 558 -4.30 3.26 19.37
N HIS A 559 -3.41 3.32 18.39
CA HIS A 559 -2.76 4.58 18.01
C HIS A 559 -3.74 5.45 17.22
N VAL A 560 -4.00 6.67 17.73
CA VAL A 560 -4.85 7.69 17.06
C VAL A 560 -3.98 8.44 16.05
N ILE A 561 -4.48 8.58 14.82
CA ILE A 561 -3.75 9.18 13.70
C ILE A 561 -4.10 10.67 13.53
N VAL A 562 -5.24 11.10 14.05
CA VAL A 562 -5.79 12.45 13.86
C VAL A 562 -5.55 13.32 15.07
N PHE A 563 -5.47 14.64 14.85
CA PHE A 563 -5.28 15.64 15.89
C PHE A 563 -6.54 16.50 16.06
N LYS A 564 -6.63 17.18 17.19
CA LYS A 564 -7.71 18.15 17.46
C LYS A 564 -7.67 19.26 16.41
N GLY A 565 -8.82 19.49 15.75
CA GLY A 565 -8.98 20.50 14.72
C GLY A 565 -8.68 20.02 13.29
N ASP A 566 -8.29 18.75 13.08
CA ASP A 566 -8.14 18.19 11.75
C ASP A 566 -9.51 17.98 11.10
N PHE A 567 -9.59 18.26 9.79
CA PHE A 567 -10.77 17.91 9.00
C PHE A 567 -10.64 16.47 8.48
N VAL A 568 -11.65 15.65 8.76
CA VAL A 568 -11.71 14.26 8.29
C VAL A 568 -12.90 14.05 7.36
N LYS A 569 -12.69 13.25 6.33
CA LYS A 569 -13.75 12.83 5.41
C LYS A 569 -14.39 11.54 5.89
N LYS A 570 -15.64 11.35 5.51
CA LYS A 570 -16.39 10.12 5.71
C LYS A 570 -15.60 8.91 5.16
N GLY A 571 -15.40 7.86 5.98
CA GLY A 571 -14.58 6.71 5.64
C GLY A 571 -13.07 6.88 5.89
N GLN A 572 -12.59 8.05 6.29
CA GLN A 572 -11.19 8.27 6.63
C GLN A 572 -10.84 7.59 7.96
N GLN A 573 -9.65 7.02 8.05
CA GLN A 573 -9.16 6.36 9.26
C GLN A 573 -8.86 7.36 10.37
N LEU A 574 -9.38 7.08 11.56
CA LEU A 574 -9.09 7.83 12.81
C LEU A 574 -7.96 7.16 13.59
N THR A 575 -7.81 5.85 13.44
CA THR A 575 -6.77 5.05 14.10
C THR A 575 -5.97 4.24 13.11
N GLU A 576 -4.76 3.84 13.50
CA GLU A 576 -3.91 2.96 12.71
C GLU A 576 -4.50 1.54 12.64
N GLY A 577 -4.33 0.87 11.50
CA GLY A 577 -4.77 -0.51 11.28
C GLY A 577 -5.48 -0.71 9.93
N PRO A 578 -5.76 -1.96 9.54
CA PRO A 578 -6.54 -2.25 8.34
C PRO A 578 -8.02 -1.88 8.53
N VAL A 579 -8.65 -1.36 7.48
CA VAL A 579 -10.07 -0.99 7.52
C VAL A 579 -10.95 -2.23 7.41
N VAL A 580 -12.08 -2.22 8.12
CA VAL A 580 -13.08 -3.29 8.05
C VAL A 580 -13.95 -3.10 6.82
N PRO A 581 -13.99 -4.04 5.85
CA PRO A 581 -14.78 -3.89 4.64
C PRO A 581 -16.28 -3.67 4.89
N HIS A 582 -16.85 -4.30 5.94
CA HIS A 582 -18.25 -4.10 6.31
C HIS A 582 -18.55 -2.66 6.75
N GLU A 583 -17.64 -2.03 7.49
CA GLU A 583 -17.82 -0.65 7.93
C GLU A 583 -17.74 0.34 6.75
N ILE A 584 -16.89 0.04 5.74
CA ILE A 584 -16.88 0.82 4.49
C ILE A 584 -18.24 0.70 3.77
N LEU A 585 -18.81 -0.51 3.73
CA LEU A 585 -20.12 -0.71 3.11
C LEU A 585 -21.22 0.11 3.79
N ASP A 586 -21.22 0.08 5.13
CA ASP A 586 -22.26 0.77 5.93
C ASP A 586 -22.09 2.31 5.87
N VAL A 587 -20.85 2.79 5.84
CA VAL A 587 -20.54 4.24 5.86
C VAL A 587 -20.51 4.81 4.44
N CYS A 588 -19.65 4.29 3.56
CA CYS A 588 -19.36 4.89 2.25
C CYS A 588 -20.21 4.31 1.10
N GLY A 589 -20.79 3.12 1.31
CA GLY A 589 -21.61 2.46 0.30
C GLY A 589 -20.88 1.43 -0.57
N THR A 590 -21.59 0.89 -1.56
CA THR A 590 -21.12 -0.26 -2.35
C THR A 590 -19.98 0.09 -3.30
N GLN A 591 -19.99 1.28 -3.89
CA GLN A 591 -19.01 1.68 -4.90
C GLN A 591 -17.61 1.84 -4.30
N GLU A 592 -17.50 2.58 -3.19
CA GLU A 592 -16.25 2.78 -2.46
C GLU A 592 -15.67 1.45 -1.93
N LEU A 593 -16.57 0.56 -1.42
CA LEU A 593 -16.15 -0.77 -1.00
C LEU A 593 -15.56 -1.59 -2.14
N GLN A 594 -16.19 -1.55 -3.32
CA GLN A 594 -15.70 -2.27 -4.49
C GLN A 594 -14.31 -1.79 -4.91
N GLU A 595 -14.10 -0.48 -4.95
CA GLU A 595 -12.80 0.11 -5.28
C GLU A 595 -11.75 -0.24 -4.23
N HIS A 596 -12.08 -0.12 -2.95
CA HIS A 596 -11.18 -0.49 -1.85
C HIS A 596 -10.74 -1.96 -1.95
N LEU A 597 -11.69 -2.91 -2.13
CA LEU A 597 -11.35 -4.33 -2.23
C LEU A 597 -10.49 -4.65 -3.46
N VAL A 598 -10.79 -4.04 -4.62
CA VAL A 598 -9.96 -4.23 -5.82
C VAL A 598 -8.54 -3.74 -5.55
N ASN A 599 -8.38 -2.55 -4.98
CA ASN A 599 -7.08 -1.95 -4.72
C ASN A 599 -6.26 -2.76 -3.70
N GLU A 600 -6.86 -3.16 -2.57
CA GLU A 600 -6.21 -3.98 -1.53
C GLU A 600 -5.74 -5.34 -2.08
N ILE A 601 -6.58 -6.04 -2.84
CA ILE A 601 -6.21 -7.33 -3.43
C ILE A 601 -5.09 -7.14 -4.45
N GLN A 602 -5.20 -6.13 -5.31
CA GLN A 602 -4.18 -5.82 -6.32
C GLN A 602 -2.84 -5.44 -5.68
N GLU A 603 -2.85 -4.69 -4.58
CA GLU A 603 -1.63 -4.33 -3.85
C GLU A 603 -0.86 -5.57 -3.39
N VAL A 604 -1.57 -6.54 -2.80
CA VAL A 604 -0.93 -7.80 -2.37
C VAL A 604 -0.26 -8.53 -3.53
N TYR A 605 -0.91 -8.59 -4.71
CA TYR A 605 -0.33 -9.24 -5.88
C TYR A 605 0.81 -8.43 -6.52
N ARG A 606 0.68 -7.09 -6.57
CA ARG A 606 1.72 -6.21 -7.13
C ARG A 606 3.01 -6.24 -6.31
N VAL A 607 2.92 -6.20 -4.98
CA VAL A 607 4.09 -6.34 -4.09
C VAL A 607 4.85 -7.64 -4.38
N GLN A 608 4.15 -8.68 -4.82
CA GLN A 608 4.75 -9.95 -5.22
C GLN A 608 5.21 -9.99 -6.70
N GLY A 609 5.08 -8.87 -7.42
CA GLY A 609 5.43 -8.77 -8.84
C GLY A 609 4.53 -9.58 -9.78
N VAL A 610 3.27 -9.82 -9.37
CA VAL A 610 2.26 -10.51 -10.17
C VAL A 610 1.24 -9.49 -10.68
N THR A 611 1.01 -9.47 -11.99
CA THR A 611 0.01 -8.63 -12.62
C THR A 611 -1.25 -9.45 -12.92
N ILE A 612 -2.37 -9.06 -12.33
CA ILE A 612 -3.70 -9.62 -12.59
C ILE A 612 -4.57 -8.50 -13.14
N ASN A 613 -5.38 -8.77 -14.16
CA ASN A 613 -6.32 -7.76 -14.66
C ASN A 613 -7.46 -7.56 -13.67
N ASP A 614 -7.80 -6.28 -13.40
CA ASP A 614 -8.83 -5.87 -12.43
C ASP A 614 -10.17 -6.59 -12.66
N LYS A 615 -10.55 -6.85 -13.93
CA LYS A 615 -11.83 -7.51 -14.27
C LYS A 615 -12.04 -8.88 -13.61
N HIS A 616 -10.95 -9.63 -13.36
CA HIS A 616 -11.03 -10.92 -12.69
C HIS A 616 -11.42 -10.77 -11.23
N ILE A 617 -10.85 -9.79 -10.55
CA ILE A 617 -11.16 -9.46 -9.15
C ILE A 617 -12.56 -8.87 -9.06
N GLU A 618 -12.95 -8.00 -10.00
CA GLU A 618 -14.27 -7.39 -10.09
C GLU A 618 -15.40 -8.44 -10.17
N ILE A 619 -15.19 -9.54 -10.92
CA ILE A 619 -16.15 -10.65 -11.02
C ILE A 619 -16.41 -11.26 -9.63
N ILE A 620 -15.37 -11.54 -8.88
CA ILE A 620 -15.49 -12.16 -7.55
C ILE A 620 -16.19 -11.19 -6.58
N ILE A 621 -15.78 -9.92 -6.55
CA ILE A 621 -16.38 -8.90 -5.68
C ILE A 621 -17.87 -8.71 -6.00
N ARG A 622 -18.25 -8.72 -7.29
CA ARG A 622 -19.66 -8.68 -7.69
C ARG A 622 -20.46 -9.83 -7.08
N GLN A 623 -19.91 -11.04 -7.06
CA GLN A 623 -20.57 -12.19 -6.46
C GLN A 623 -20.64 -12.08 -4.93
N MET A 624 -19.65 -11.48 -4.27
CA MET A 624 -19.67 -11.22 -2.82
C MET A 624 -20.75 -10.21 -2.41
N LEU A 625 -21.15 -9.30 -3.31
CA LEU A 625 -22.17 -8.26 -3.10
C LEU A 625 -23.52 -8.58 -3.77
N ARG A 626 -23.76 -9.84 -4.11
CA ARG A 626 -24.96 -10.27 -4.85
C ARG A 626 -26.22 -10.23 -4.00
N LYS A 627 -26.12 -10.39 -2.68
CA LYS A 627 -27.27 -10.51 -1.77
C LYS A 627 -27.62 -9.20 -1.06
N VAL A 628 -28.91 -9.00 -0.81
CA VAL A 628 -29.49 -7.90 -0.05
C VAL A 628 -30.20 -8.47 1.16
N ARG A 629 -30.06 -7.87 2.33
CA ARG A 629 -30.79 -8.22 3.55
C ARG A 629 -32.00 -7.30 3.69
N ILE A 630 -33.16 -7.87 3.85
CA ILE A 630 -34.43 -7.16 4.01
C ILE A 630 -34.45 -6.46 5.38
N THR A 631 -34.58 -5.14 5.39
CA THR A 631 -34.75 -4.33 6.60
C THR A 631 -36.22 -4.05 6.89
N GLU A 632 -37.02 -3.75 5.87
CA GLU A 632 -38.47 -3.62 5.97
C GLU A 632 -39.13 -4.40 4.83
N PRO A 633 -39.99 -5.39 5.12
CA PRO A 633 -40.60 -6.22 4.07
C PRO A 633 -41.69 -5.51 3.25
N GLY A 634 -42.24 -4.38 3.74
CA GLY A 634 -43.35 -3.71 3.07
C GLY A 634 -44.54 -4.66 2.82
N ASP A 635 -45.15 -4.57 1.62
CA ASP A 635 -46.23 -5.45 1.16
C ASP A 635 -45.72 -6.59 0.26
N THR A 636 -44.45 -6.92 0.32
CA THR A 636 -43.82 -8.00 -0.44
C THR A 636 -43.97 -9.35 0.27
N THR A 637 -43.59 -10.43 -0.41
CA THR A 637 -43.57 -11.80 0.16
C THR A 637 -42.35 -12.10 1.03
N PHE A 638 -41.45 -11.15 1.20
CA PHE A 638 -40.19 -11.33 1.91
C PHE A 638 -40.36 -11.28 3.43
N LEU A 639 -39.42 -11.94 4.13
CA LEU A 639 -39.38 -11.91 5.59
C LEU A 639 -38.32 -10.90 6.08
N TRP A 640 -38.54 -10.33 7.26
CA TRP A 640 -37.60 -9.44 7.90
C TRP A 640 -36.25 -10.16 8.19
N GLY A 641 -35.13 -9.57 7.80
CA GLY A 641 -33.80 -10.13 7.98
C GLY A 641 -33.38 -11.21 6.97
N GLU A 642 -34.28 -11.58 6.03
CA GLU A 642 -33.97 -12.54 4.98
C GLU A 642 -32.91 -11.99 4.01
N GLN A 643 -32.03 -12.87 3.53
CA GLN A 643 -30.98 -12.53 2.56
C GLN A 643 -31.39 -13.07 1.18
N ILE A 644 -31.66 -12.17 0.26
CA ILE A 644 -32.18 -12.49 -1.06
C ILE A 644 -31.26 -11.94 -2.14
N ASP A 645 -31.23 -12.57 -3.30
CA ASP A 645 -30.52 -12.06 -4.45
C ASP A 645 -31.08 -10.69 -4.87
N LYS A 646 -30.20 -9.72 -5.12
CA LYS A 646 -30.58 -8.36 -5.52
C LYS A 646 -31.55 -8.32 -6.69
N ILE A 647 -31.38 -9.21 -7.67
CA ILE A 647 -32.26 -9.29 -8.83
C ILE A 647 -33.68 -9.70 -8.44
N ALA A 648 -33.83 -10.72 -7.59
CA ALA A 648 -35.14 -11.16 -7.12
C ALA A 648 -35.80 -10.07 -6.26
N PHE A 649 -35.02 -9.33 -5.47
CA PHE A 649 -35.47 -8.18 -4.70
C PHE A 649 -36.01 -7.07 -5.62
N ASP A 650 -35.24 -6.70 -6.66
CA ASP A 650 -35.63 -5.66 -7.61
C ASP A 650 -36.87 -6.05 -8.44
N GLU A 651 -36.96 -7.33 -8.86
CA GLU A 651 -38.13 -7.84 -9.60
C GLU A 651 -39.41 -7.85 -8.77
N GLU A 652 -39.33 -8.26 -7.51
CA GLU A 652 -40.47 -8.27 -6.60
C GLU A 652 -40.92 -6.85 -6.26
N ASN A 653 -39.96 -5.94 -5.98
CA ASN A 653 -40.26 -4.53 -5.73
C ASN A 653 -40.93 -3.89 -6.95
N ALA A 654 -40.42 -4.12 -8.17
CA ALA A 654 -41.05 -3.63 -9.40
C ALA A 654 -42.45 -4.20 -9.62
N ARG A 655 -42.73 -5.45 -9.17
CA ARG A 655 -44.06 -6.05 -9.21
C ARG A 655 -45.01 -5.36 -8.24
N VAL A 656 -44.57 -5.12 -7.01
CA VAL A 656 -45.39 -4.52 -5.95
C VAL A 656 -45.65 -3.04 -6.23
N GLU A 657 -44.69 -2.31 -6.76
CA GLU A 657 -44.84 -0.91 -7.21
C GLU A 657 -45.89 -0.77 -8.34
N LYS A 658 -45.88 -1.69 -9.33
CA LYS A 658 -46.89 -1.72 -10.38
C LYS A 658 -48.30 -1.95 -9.83
N MET A 659 -48.44 -2.60 -8.65
CA MET A 659 -49.68 -2.79 -7.94
C MET A 659 -50.07 -1.61 -7.03
N GLY A 660 -49.24 -0.56 -6.97
CA GLY A 660 -49.45 0.62 -6.11
C GLY A 660 -49.28 0.33 -4.62
N ARG A 661 -48.51 -0.71 -4.24
CA ARG A 661 -48.25 -1.12 -2.87
C ARG A 661 -46.84 -0.69 -2.42
N LYS A 662 -46.58 -0.74 -1.11
CA LYS A 662 -45.30 -0.34 -0.54
C LYS A 662 -44.20 -1.38 -0.88
N PRO A 663 -43.09 -1.03 -1.56
CA PRO A 663 -41.99 -1.93 -1.83
C PRO A 663 -41.21 -2.26 -0.55
N ALA A 664 -40.44 -3.36 -0.58
CA ALA A 664 -39.51 -3.70 0.50
C ALA A 664 -38.27 -2.82 0.49
N GLU A 665 -37.77 -2.52 1.68
CA GLU A 665 -36.45 -1.86 1.86
C GLU A 665 -35.42 -2.90 2.24
N GLY A 666 -34.18 -2.77 1.68
CA GLY A 666 -33.09 -3.71 1.95
C GLY A 666 -31.73 -3.04 1.91
N ALA A 667 -30.84 -3.53 2.74
CA ALA A 667 -29.44 -3.10 2.80
C ALA A 667 -28.54 -4.11 2.07
N PRO A 668 -27.58 -3.66 1.25
CA PRO A 668 -26.61 -4.54 0.61
C PRO A 668 -25.76 -5.25 1.68
N VAL A 669 -25.40 -6.51 1.43
CA VAL A 669 -24.58 -7.32 2.36
C VAL A 669 -23.34 -7.80 1.66
N LEU A 670 -22.19 -7.63 2.33
CA LEU A 670 -20.94 -8.23 1.90
C LEU A 670 -20.81 -9.64 2.47
N LEU A 671 -20.74 -10.63 1.61
CA LEU A 671 -20.55 -12.03 1.97
C LEU A 671 -19.13 -12.49 1.59
N GLY A 672 -18.48 -13.22 2.47
CA GLY A 672 -17.25 -13.94 2.10
C GLY A 672 -17.52 -15.02 1.05
N ILE A 673 -16.50 -15.38 0.28
CA ILE A 673 -16.63 -16.36 -0.82
C ILE A 673 -17.24 -17.69 -0.37
N THR A 674 -16.91 -18.16 0.83
CA THR A 674 -17.49 -19.41 1.37
C THR A 674 -18.99 -19.30 1.60
N LYS A 675 -19.49 -18.18 2.11
CA LYS A 675 -20.93 -17.95 2.32
C LYS A 675 -21.66 -17.61 1.01
N ALA A 676 -20.99 -16.96 0.09
CA ALA A 676 -21.55 -16.59 -1.20
C ALA A 676 -21.70 -17.80 -2.15
N SER A 677 -20.95 -18.89 -1.94
CA SER A 677 -21.07 -20.14 -2.70
C SER A 677 -22.18 -21.07 -2.19
N LEU A 678 -22.65 -20.85 -0.97
CA LEU A 678 -23.78 -21.56 -0.36
C LEU A 678 -25.11 -20.85 -0.69
#